data_150e55ae5103ec834ce5cc0af647a415
#
_entry.id   150e55ae5103ec834ce5cc0af647a415
#
_cell.length_a   1.000
_cell.length_b   1.000
_cell.length_c   1.000
_cell.angle_alpha   90.00
_cell.angle_beta   90.00
_cell.angle_gamma   90.00
#
_symmetry.space_group_name_H-M   'P 1'
#
loop_
_entity.id
_entity.type
_entity.pdbx_description
1 polymer ?
#
loop_
_entity_poly.entity_id
_entity_poly.type
_entity_poly.pdbx_seq_one_letter_code
_entity_poly.pdbx_strand_id
1 'polypeptide(L)'
;MPRLYLYYIYNFVNIKNMGEIHMFLKEKYLFVLFAFFIGIFNVDLFAQDDADDIEEVIVTGSKIAKDEFASSSPITIINEEDILAGGNASVDEYLKYTPAFTGYQLGTSTNNGGDGSRKVDLRGLGFNRTLVLVNGRRTIGDVGGDGAVDIGGIPEIMIKRVEVLKDGASTIYGSDAISGVVNFVLDDEFTGLKVSAGMGEGLENGQAPNEDFGIMAGIDGDNGNVVFSASWKNQKEMLQGEQPWAGDALYPQIQADGTFLAVGSGSSNSRKIRTGATGNFIYDSSIGEARPFTSGDVYNYAPVNALITPNERTQMAVIGAMDVTDEVEFYFSGIYNRRYSHQRLAPDASFAVSSSVQTPNNGTQWNDYVPANNPYNPFGSVNCANTIDLCDIGVRINRRFEESGGRIFEQTVDAYDINMGFRWEMNGFNHDVSVTFAETEQVDETLNYGRFDRWAIAVDPVACAATAACPEVLNPFGEFGSISAEQMAYLTAGSLKDQSGADFDQIAYVISGSNFAVGIEKRQEYGYFKPDEFSAEGLTTGGASSPLRGGFSVMEVFGEYLMEVSDDLTLDMSARYSDYDTVGTTTNFKVGADYVLADNMRLRASYGTGFRAPNVSELNTVASTTFPVMDMPCELGDRRLAAGAISQTVWDNCQALGFDTSDAGEYGFAWQSYHEYYAEGDLAPEESTNFAIGIVMQDVLIDGLQASVDYWSIEIDDVIALPIANLILQDCLSTPGLDPANWPTSGSCSLFLDYGLSNPLSYYGYPGDLETPWGNQGTFSSDGIDIALAKSGDLNMGMISGYSVGFDATMHNSYEQEFTYGGGRDYVGTADGFAVYPELRYVLSLGVNGDGWNTSWNLRHSSESDDVWRHPSVTSDAVAEA
;
A
#
# COMPACT_ATOMS: atom_id res chain seq x y z
N MET A 1 45.90 -15.66 20.91
CA MET A 1 44.59 -15.20 20.54
C MET A 1 44.36 -15.02 19.02
N PRO A 2 45.36 -14.76 18.15
CA PRO A 2 45.09 -14.60 16.70
C PRO A 2 44.58 -15.85 15.96
N ARG A 3 44.85 -17.05 16.50
CA ARG A 3 44.43 -18.31 15.82
C ARG A 3 42.95 -18.68 16.00
N LEU A 4 42.25 -18.09 16.99
CA LEU A 4 40.82 -18.32 17.18
C LEU A 4 39.95 -17.45 16.22
N TYR A 5 40.42 -16.25 15.95
CA TYR A 5 39.75 -15.33 15.02
C TYR A 5 39.73 -15.85 13.58
N LEU A 6 40.81 -16.40 13.11
CA LEU A 6 40.89 -16.98 11.77
C LEU A 6 40.05 -18.26 11.60
N TYR A 7 39.83 -19.01 12.69
CA TYR A 7 39.00 -20.21 12.66
C TYR A 7 37.51 -19.86 12.51
N TYR A 8 37.06 -18.76 13.13
CA TYR A 8 35.68 -18.27 12.99
C TYR A 8 35.43 -17.66 11.61
N ILE A 9 36.35 -16.86 11.08
CA ILE A 9 36.25 -16.27 9.74
C ILE A 9 36.29 -17.36 8.65
N TYR A 10 37.11 -18.40 8.80
CA TYR A 10 37.15 -19.51 7.85
C TYR A 10 35.88 -20.37 7.83
N ASN A 11 35.24 -20.53 8.97
CA ASN A 11 33.92 -21.21 9.03
C ASN A 11 32.78 -20.34 8.52
N PHE A 12 32.86 -19.00 8.66
CA PHE A 12 31.85 -18.06 8.14
C PHE A 12 31.76 -18.07 6.60
N VAL A 13 32.91 -18.23 5.93
CA VAL A 13 32.96 -18.26 4.44
C VAL A 13 32.54 -19.63 3.86
N ASN A 14 32.47 -20.68 4.68
CA ASN A 14 32.17 -22.03 4.21
C ASN A 14 30.78 -22.56 4.53
N ILE A 15 29.86 -21.68 4.99
CA ILE A 15 28.48 -22.08 5.35
C ILE A 15 27.64 -22.20 4.09
N LYS A 16 27.27 -23.41 3.76
CA LYS A 16 26.40 -23.75 2.62
C LYS A 16 24.91 -23.41 2.82
N ASN A 17 24.50 -23.00 4.02
CA ASN A 17 23.12 -22.64 4.35
C ASN A 17 23.11 -21.41 5.25
N MET A 18 22.76 -20.24 4.70
CA MET A 18 22.58 -19.01 5.48
C MET A 18 21.44 -19.13 6.53
N GLY A 19 20.47 -20.03 6.31
CA GLY A 19 19.40 -20.32 7.27
C GLY A 19 19.85 -20.86 8.63
N GLU A 20 21.08 -21.39 8.78
CA GLU A 20 21.59 -21.83 10.08
C GLU A 20 22.13 -20.68 10.94
N ILE A 21 22.47 -19.53 10.35
CA ILE A 21 22.87 -18.31 11.09
C ILE A 21 21.65 -17.65 11.71
N HIS A 22 20.53 -17.69 11.02
CA HIS A 22 19.23 -17.17 11.49
C HIS A 22 18.77 -17.84 12.78
N MET A 23 19.01 -19.15 12.91
CA MET A 23 18.63 -19.91 14.10
C MET A 23 19.53 -19.59 15.33
N PHE A 24 20.73 -19.07 15.10
CA PHE A 24 21.66 -18.74 16.19
C PHE A 24 21.42 -17.37 16.81
N LEU A 25 20.81 -16.44 16.06
CA LEU A 25 20.52 -15.08 16.52
C LEU A 25 19.14 -14.96 17.22
N LYS A 26 18.30 -15.97 17.11
CA LYS A 26 16.86 -15.93 17.41
C LYS A 26 16.43 -15.69 18.87
N GLU A 27 17.19 -15.79 19.88
CA GLU A 27 16.54 -15.63 21.21
C GLU A 27 17.32 -15.01 22.39
N LYS A 28 18.64 -14.90 22.35
CA LYS A 28 19.36 -14.53 23.58
C LYS A 28 20.57 -13.60 23.44
N TYR A 29 20.99 -13.27 22.24
CA TYR A 29 22.30 -12.63 22.01
C TYR A 29 22.25 -11.16 21.64
N LEU A 30 21.07 -10.63 21.24
CA LEU A 30 20.91 -9.19 21.00
C LEU A 30 21.23 -8.39 22.28
N PHE A 31 20.74 -8.87 23.42
CA PHE A 31 21.02 -8.29 24.74
C PHE A 31 22.47 -8.45 25.18
N VAL A 32 23.13 -9.53 24.78
CA VAL A 32 24.54 -9.80 25.14
C VAL A 32 25.49 -8.98 24.24
N LEU A 33 25.18 -8.82 22.96
CA LEU A 33 25.89 -7.87 22.08
C LEU A 33 25.75 -6.43 22.58
N PHE A 34 24.54 -6.04 22.97
CA PHE A 34 24.25 -4.73 23.54
C PHE A 34 25.00 -4.46 24.85
N ALA A 35 25.06 -5.45 25.72
CA ALA A 35 25.82 -5.36 27.01
C ALA A 35 27.36 -5.43 26.80
N PHE A 36 27.82 -6.07 25.74
CA PHE A 36 29.25 -6.17 25.40
C PHE A 36 29.78 -4.85 24.85
N PHE A 37 28.99 -4.13 24.05
CA PHE A 37 29.35 -2.83 23.49
C PHE A 37 29.41 -1.73 24.56
N ILE A 38 28.47 -1.71 25.52
CA ILE A 38 28.51 -0.71 26.63
C ILE A 38 29.75 -0.88 27.54
N GLY A 39 30.32 -2.06 27.56
CA GLY A 39 31.51 -2.37 28.42
C GLY A 39 32.85 -1.92 27.87
N ILE A 40 32.98 -1.52 26.60
CA ILE A 40 34.25 -1.24 25.94
C ILE A 40 34.65 0.24 25.99
N PHE A 41 33.68 1.15 26.15
CA PHE A 41 33.96 2.59 26.12
C PHE A 41 34.04 3.20 27.51
N ASN A 42 35.24 3.49 27.96
CA ASN A 42 35.48 4.47 29.04
C ASN A 42 35.69 5.82 28.36
N VAL A 43 34.74 6.71 28.43
CA VAL A 43 34.79 8.00 27.72
C VAL A 43 34.88 9.16 28.68
N ASP A 44 35.87 10.02 28.46
CA ASP A 44 35.96 11.36 29.05
C ASP A 44 35.27 12.36 28.13
N LEU A 45 34.23 13.03 28.64
CA LEU A 45 33.40 14.04 27.96
C LEU A 45 34.12 15.39 27.90
N PHE A 46 34.50 15.84 26.71
CA PHE A 46 34.77 17.27 26.45
C PHE A 46 34.30 17.64 25.04
N ALA A 47 33.56 18.73 24.97
CA ALA A 47 33.03 19.33 23.74
C ALA A 47 34.07 20.19 23.04
N GLN A 48 34.08 20.20 21.70
CA GLN A 48 34.78 21.21 20.91
C GLN A 48 34.07 21.53 19.61
N ASP A 49 34.04 22.82 19.28
CA ASP A 49 33.32 23.47 18.19
C ASP A 49 34.02 23.39 16.83
N ASP A 50 33.15 23.30 15.80
CA ASP A 50 33.16 23.84 14.43
C ASP A 50 34.45 23.96 13.60
N ALA A 51 34.37 23.33 12.42
CA ALA A 51 34.92 23.86 11.16
C ALA A 51 34.11 23.34 9.97
N ASP A 52 33.54 24.25 9.18
CA ASP A 52 32.87 24.02 7.90
C ASP A 52 33.84 23.39 6.88
N ASP A 53 33.79 22.07 6.71
CA ASP A 53 34.29 21.41 5.52
C ASP A 53 33.09 21.03 4.65
N ILE A 54 33.11 21.39 3.35
CA ILE A 54 32.08 20.96 2.40
C ILE A 54 32.24 19.45 2.25
N GLU A 55 31.33 18.69 2.88
CA GLU A 55 31.27 17.24 2.79
C GLU A 55 30.92 16.82 1.36
N GLU A 56 31.75 15.95 0.76
CA GLU A 56 31.39 15.23 -0.47
C GLU A 56 30.25 14.25 -0.16
N VAL A 57 29.02 14.66 -0.41
CA VAL A 57 27.82 13.85 -0.15
C VAL A 57 27.63 12.84 -1.27
N ILE A 58 27.53 11.55 -0.93
CA ILE A 58 27.05 10.54 -1.87
C ILE A 58 25.54 10.75 -2.01
N VAL A 59 25.12 11.30 -3.14
CA VAL A 59 23.72 11.60 -3.44
C VAL A 59 23.04 10.33 -3.96
N THR A 60 21.81 10.08 -3.52
CA THR A 60 20.99 8.95 -3.98
C THR A 60 20.90 8.90 -5.53
N GLY A 61 21.07 7.69 -6.09
CA GLY A 61 21.09 7.46 -7.53
C GLY A 61 22.47 7.24 -8.13
N SER A 62 23.53 7.36 -7.33
CA SER A 62 24.92 7.09 -7.73
C SER A 62 25.69 6.41 -6.58
N LYS A 63 26.69 5.63 -6.91
CA LYS A 63 27.72 5.13 -5.99
C LYS A 63 29.02 5.94 -6.09
N ILE A 64 29.01 6.99 -6.88
CA ILE A 64 30.08 7.97 -7.03
C ILE A 64 29.64 9.23 -6.31
N ALA A 65 30.51 9.82 -5.48
CA ALA A 65 30.21 11.07 -4.80
C ALA A 65 29.98 12.20 -5.83
N LYS A 66 28.90 12.93 -5.70
CA LYS A 66 28.49 14.03 -6.59
C LYS A 66 27.92 15.18 -5.76
N ASP A 67 28.05 16.39 -6.28
CA ASP A 67 27.31 17.54 -5.81
C ASP A 67 25.82 17.40 -6.23
N GLU A 68 24.88 17.76 -5.36
CA GLU A 68 23.44 17.76 -5.61
C GLU A 68 23.08 18.47 -6.91
N PHE A 69 23.69 19.63 -7.18
CA PHE A 69 23.48 20.39 -8.39
C PHE A 69 24.10 19.75 -9.65
N ALA A 70 25.06 18.81 -9.48
CA ALA A 70 25.70 18.11 -10.58
C ALA A 70 25.03 16.79 -10.95
N SER A 71 23.85 16.49 -10.37
CA SER A 71 23.11 15.28 -10.69
C SER A 71 22.39 15.42 -12.03
N SER A 72 22.53 14.44 -12.92
CA SER A 72 21.81 14.31 -14.17
C SER A 72 20.32 13.97 -13.97
N SER A 73 19.94 13.54 -12.77
CA SER A 73 18.56 13.19 -12.38
C SER A 73 18.02 14.15 -11.32
N PRO A 74 16.71 14.49 -11.33
CA PRO A 74 16.10 15.38 -10.35
C PRO A 74 16.05 14.72 -8.97
N ILE A 75 16.59 15.39 -7.95
CA ILE A 75 16.58 14.96 -6.56
C ILE A 75 15.95 16.07 -5.72
N THR A 76 15.16 15.67 -4.73
CA THR A 76 14.65 16.57 -3.68
C THR A 76 15.22 16.11 -2.35
N ILE A 77 15.86 17.03 -1.62
CA ILE A 77 16.36 16.77 -0.27
C ILE A 77 15.39 17.43 0.72
N ILE A 78 14.93 16.64 1.68
CA ILE A 78 14.04 17.04 2.77
C ILE A 78 14.82 16.87 4.07
N ASN A 79 15.22 17.96 4.70
CA ASN A 79 16.01 17.92 5.93
C ASN A 79 15.12 17.69 7.16
N GLU A 80 15.72 17.31 8.27
CA GLU A 80 15.01 17.17 9.55
C GLU A 80 14.21 18.45 9.91
N GLU A 81 14.79 19.61 9.67
CA GLU A 81 14.16 20.91 9.94
C GLU A 81 12.88 21.12 9.13
N ASP A 82 12.84 20.67 7.87
CA ASP A 82 11.66 20.77 7.00
C ASP A 82 10.52 19.87 7.51
N ILE A 83 10.86 18.65 7.95
CA ILE A 83 9.91 17.70 8.53
C ILE A 83 9.30 18.28 9.81
N LEU A 84 10.12 18.81 10.71
CA LEU A 84 9.67 19.44 11.95
C LEU A 84 8.84 20.70 11.70
N ALA A 85 9.27 21.55 10.74
CA ALA A 85 8.55 22.76 10.35
C ALA A 85 7.21 22.44 9.65
N GLY A 86 7.08 21.27 9.05
CA GLY A 86 5.84 20.80 8.43
C GLY A 86 4.67 20.65 9.39
N GLY A 87 4.94 20.52 10.69
CA GLY A 87 3.93 20.35 11.73
C GLY A 87 3.13 19.05 11.60
N ASN A 88 3.66 18.07 10.86
CA ASN A 88 3.03 16.76 10.68
C ASN A 88 3.35 15.86 11.88
N ALA A 89 2.44 14.91 12.14
CA ALA A 89 2.65 13.97 13.24
C ALA A 89 3.77 12.96 12.96
N SER A 90 4.17 12.79 11.69
CA SER A 90 5.17 11.79 11.26
C SER A 90 5.76 12.13 9.91
N VAL A 91 6.89 11.51 9.57
CA VAL A 91 7.57 11.69 8.28
C VAL A 91 6.73 11.20 7.11
N ASP A 92 5.96 10.14 7.28
CA ASP A 92 5.04 9.64 6.25
C ASP A 92 3.93 10.66 5.92
N GLU A 93 3.40 11.35 6.93
CA GLU A 93 2.44 12.43 6.69
C GLU A 93 3.09 13.62 5.99
N TYR A 94 4.35 13.94 6.30
CA TYR A 94 5.07 14.97 5.58
C TYR A 94 5.22 14.59 4.10
N LEU A 95 5.70 13.37 3.81
CA LEU A 95 5.88 12.87 2.44
C LEU A 95 4.55 12.81 1.67
N LYS A 96 3.46 12.42 2.31
CA LYS A 96 2.13 12.42 1.73
C LYS A 96 1.73 13.78 1.14
N TYR A 97 2.20 14.89 1.73
CA TYR A 97 1.93 16.22 1.23
C TYR A 97 2.98 16.75 0.27
N THR A 98 4.10 16.06 0.08
CA THR A 98 5.08 16.41 -0.94
C THR A 98 4.49 16.16 -2.35
N PRO A 99 4.58 17.12 -3.28
CA PRO A 99 3.83 17.08 -4.55
C PRO A 99 4.03 15.84 -5.40
N ALA A 100 5.23 15.28 -5.41
CA ALA A 100 5.57 14.11 -6.23
C ALA A 100 4.96 12.78 -5.72
N PHE A 101 4.44 12.74 -4.48
CA PHE A 101 3.79 11.54 -3.95
C PHE A 101 2.28 11.62 -4.17
N THR A 102 1.79 10.83 -5.12
CA THR A 102 0.38 10.75 -5.53
C THR A 102 -0.05 9.28 -5.58
N GLY A 103 -1.28 9.01 -5.99
CA GLY A 103 -1.76 7.66 -6.13
C GLY A 103 -2.19 7.03 -4.80
N TYR A 104 -1.83 5.78 -4.60
CA TYR A 104 -2.26 4.99 -3.46
C TYR A 104 -1.35 5.25 -2.25
N GLN A 105 -1.90 5.84 -1.19
CA GLN A 105 -1.14 6.19 0.00
C GLN A 105 -1.68 5.45 1.23
N LEU A 106 -0.88 4.54 1.77
CA LEU A 106 -1.18 3.83 3.00
C LEU A 106 -0.65 4.59 4.22
N GLY A 107 -1.47 4.63 5.26
CA GLY A 107 -1.13 5.28 6.52
C GLY A 107 -2.23 5.09 7.57
N THR A 108 -2.17 5.86 8.64
CA THR A 108 -3.15 5.76 9.74
C THR A 108 -4.56 6.20 9.34
N SER A 109 -4.74 6.90 8.23
CA SER A 109 -6.06 7.25 7.68
C SER A 109 -6.66 6.17 6.78
N THR A 110 -5.96 5.07 6.53
CA THR A 110 -6.45 3.95 5.72
C THR A 110 -7.12 2.92 6.62
N ASN A 111 -8.42 2.74 6.44
CA ASN A 111 -9.23 1.74 7.12
C ASN A 111 -9.90 0.85 6.06
N ASN A 112 -10.09 -0.45 6.33
CA ASN A 112 -10.60 -1.43 5.38
C ASN A 112 -9.67 -1.60 4.15
N GLY A 113 -8.62 -2.35 4.34
CA GLY A 113 -7.60 -2.64 3.33
C GLY A 113 -6.20 -2.14 3.68
N GLY A 114 -6.07 -1.31 4.72
CA GLY A 114 -4.78 -1.04 5.36
C GLY A 114 -4.49 -2.03 6.48
N ASP A 115 -3.23 -2.26 6.75
CA ASP A 115 -2.74 -3.12 7.82
C ASP A 115 -2.04 -2.31 8.93
N GLY A 116 -2.07 -0.97 8.83
CA GLY A 116 -1.36 -0.05 9.72
C GLY A 116 0.08 0.25 9.29
N SER A 117 0.57 -0.35 8.20
CA SER A 117 1.83 0.05 7.56
C SER A 117 1.71 1.43 6.90
N ARG A 118 2.85 2.05 6.66
CA ARG A 118 2.98 3.35 6.03
C ARG A 118 3.86 3.21 4.80
N LYS A 119 3.27 3.35 3.63
CA LYS A 119 3.94 3.13 2.35
C LYS A 119 3.89 4.42 1.53
N VAL A 120 4.88 4.61 0.67
CA VAL A 120 4.98 5.78 -0.20
C VAL A 120 4.84 5.38 -1.66
N ASP A 121 4.11 6.18 -2.42
CA ASP A 121 3.87 5.99 -3.84
C ASP A 121 4.33 7.24 -4.59
N LEU A 122 5.49 7.13 -5.24
CA LEU A 122 6.05 8.22 -6.04
C LEU A 122 5.40 8.22 -7.42
N ARG A 123 4.78 9.36 -7.78
CA ARG A 123 4.11 9.58 -9.07
C ARG A 123 2.90 8.67 -9.34
N GLY A 124 2.36 8.02 -8.31
CA GLY A 124 1.16 7.21 -8.43
C GLY A 124 1.32 5.87 -9.14
N LEU A 125 2.55 5.42 -9.40
CA LEU A 125 2.83 4.19 -10.14
C LEU A 125 2.74 2.92 -9.27
N GLY A 126 2.44 3.09 -7.99
CA GLY A 126 2.35 2.03 -7.00
C GLY A 126 3.58 1.94 -6.09
N PHE A 127 3.36 1.65 -4.82
CA PHE A 127 4.41 1.67 -3.80
C PHE A 127 5.46 0.55 -3.97
N ASN A 128 5.17 -0.54 -4.66
CA ASN A 128 6.15 -1.58 -5.02
C ASN A 128 7.01 -1.22 -6.25
N ARG A 129 6.81 -0.03 -6.84
CA ARG A 129 7.66 0.55 -7.90
C ARG A 129 8.44 1.76 -7.41
N THR A 130 8.31 2.08 -6.11
CA THR A 130 9.07 3.10 -5.39
C THR A 130 10.05 2.42 -4.44
N LEU A 131 11.34 2.45 -4.75
CA LEU A 131 12.33 1.82 -3.90
C LEU A 131 12.60 2.65 -2.65
N VAL A 132 12.50 2.03 -1.48
CA VAL A 132 12.89 2.65 -0.20
C VAL A 132 14.25 2.12 0.25
N LEU A 133 15.11 3.03 0.67
CA LEU A 133 16.45 2.74 1.20
C LEU A 133 16.63 3.35 2.58
N VAL A 134 17.51 2.75 3.37
CA VAL A 134 18.05 3.31 4.61
C VAL A 134 19.57 3.39 4.46
N ASN A 135 20.14 4.59 4.56
CA ASN A 135 21.56 4.86 4.33
C ASN A 135 22.08 4.26 3.00
N GLY A 136 21.27 4.39 1.93
CA GLY A 136 21.60 3.91 0.58
C GLY A 136 21.60 2.39 0.42
N ARG A 137 21.00 1.64 1.36
CA ARG A 137 20.87 0.18 1.35
C ARG A 137 19.42 -0.24 1.36
N ARG A 138 19.12 -1.35 0.67
CA ARG A 138 17.79 -1.97 0.72
C ARG A 138 17.49 -2.45 2.13
N THR A 139 16.23 -2.34 2.51
CA THR A 139 15.66 -2.92 3.71
C THR A 139 14.52 -3.87 3.34
N ILE A 140 13.99 -4.59 4.31
CA ILE A 140 12.94 -5.57 4.09
C ILE A 140 11.60 -4.91 3.76
N GLY A 141 10.86 -5.51 2.83
CA GLY A 141 9.46 -5.17 2.60
C GLY A 141 8.56 -5.62 3.74
N ASP A 142 7.39 -5.01 3.84
CA ASP A 142 6.35 -5.43 4.78
C ASP A 142 5.75 -6.78 4.36
N VAL A 143 5.21 -7.53 5.31
CA VAL A 143 4.60 -8.86 5.08
C VAL A 143 3.21 -8.81 4.46
N GLY A 144 2.64 -7.62 4.27
CA GLY A 144 1.29 -7.41 3.73
C GLY A 144 1.06 -7.88 2.28
N GLY A 145 2.00 -8.61 1.70
CA GLY A 145 1.84 -9.30 0.41
C GLY A 145 2.31 -8.53 -0.82
N ASP A 146 2.51 -7.24 -0.74
CA ASP A 146 2.91 -6.39 -1.87
C ASP A 146 4.42 -6.11 -1.96
N GLY A 147 5.20 -6.52 -0.96
CA GLY A 147 6.66 -6.36 -0.93
C GLY A 147 7.17 -4.94 -0.65
N ALA A 148 6.30 -3.96 -0.45
CA ALA A 148 6.68 -2.59 -0.18
C ALA A 148 7.13 -2.37 1.27
N VAL A 149 8.01 -1.41 1.49
CA VAL A 149 8.58 -1.11 2.82
C VAL A 149 7.62 -0.29 3.68
N ASP A 150 7.43 -0.69 4.95
CA ASP A 150 6.79 0.15 5.96
C ASP A 150 7.78 1.23 6.45
N ILE A 151 7.71 2.44 5.86
CA ILE A 151 8.58 3.55 6.22
C ILE A 151 8.39 4.02 7.66
N GLY A 152 7.25 3.71 8.27
CA GLY A 152 7.03 3.97 9.70
C GLY A 152 7.90 3.11 10.62
N GLY A 153 8.59 2.09 10.10
CA GLY A 153 9.60 1.31 10.83
C GLY A 153 10.95 2.03 11.00
N ILE A 154 11.20 3.08 10.23
CA ILE A 154 12.45 3.85 10.26
C ILE A 154 12.44 4.81 11.45
N PRO A 155 13.49 4.86 12.29
CA PRO A 155 13.51 5.69 13.51
C PRO A 155 13.56 7.19 13.19
N GLU A 156 12.41 7.86 13.27
CA GLU A 156 12.24 9.27 12.87
C GLU A 156 13.23 10.22 13.60
N ILE A 157 13.54 9.97 14.88
CA ILE A 157 14.47 10.82 15.66
C ILE A 157 15.90 10.80 15.14
N MET A 158 16.26 9.77 14.34
CA MET A 158 17.59 9.63 13.71
C MET A 158 17.64 10.14 12.28
N ILE A 159 16.51 10.53 11.67
CA ILE A 159 16.52 10.99 10.28
C ILE A 159 17.24 12.34 10.20
N LYS A 160 18.39 12.38 9.53
CA LYS A 160 19.14 13.58 9.17
C LYS A 160 18.49 14.27 7.98
N ARG A 161 18.09 13.48 6.96
CA ARG A 161 17.38 13.93 5.77
C ARG A 161 16.71 12.77 5.04
N VAL A 162 15.78 13.08 4.17
CA VAL A 162 15.19 12.17 3.20
C VAL A 162 15.54 12.65 1.80
N GLU A 163 16.16 11.79 1.00
CA GLU A 163 16.52 12.06 -0.38
C GLU A 163 15.51 11.36 -1.30
N VAL A 164 14.82 12.14 -2.14
CA VAL A 164 13.82 11.65 -3.09
C VAL A 164 14.37 11.81 -4.50
N LEU A 165 14.86 10.72 -5.08
CA LEU A 165 15.26 10.66 -6.47
C LEU A 165 14.02 10.43 -7.34
N LYS A 166 13.68 11.41 -8.18
CA LYS A 166 12.48 11.41 -9.03
C LYS A 166 12.76 10.88 -10.44
N ASP A 167 13.56 9.83 -10.55
CA ASP A 167 13.97 9.20 -11.82
C ASP A 167 14.28 7.72 -11.60
N GLY A 168 14.13 6.91 -12.65
CA GLY A 168 14.45 5.48 -12.58
C GLY A 168 15.91 5.22 -12.21
N ALA A 169 16.13 4.29 -11.29
CA ALA A 169 17.44 3.95 -10.74
C ALA A 169 17.72 2.43 -10.67
N SER A 170 17.01 1.65 -11.47
CA SER A 170 17.20 0.18 -11.50
C SER A 170 18.60 -0.25 -11.90
N THR A 171 19.35 0.59 -12.61
CA THR A 171 20.76 0.31 -12.97
C THR A 171 21.72 0.34 -11.78
N ILE A 172 21.38 1.09 -10.73
CA ILE A 172 22.20 1.22 -9.51
C ILE A 172 21.69 0.31 -8.41
N TYR A 173 20.34 0.25 -8.24
CA TYR A 173 19.73 -0.42 -7.09
C TYR A 173 18.98 -1.72 -7.44
N GLY A 174 18.77 -2.04 -8.73
CA GLY A 174 18.06 -3.23 -9.17
C GLY A 174 16.53 -3.04 -9.21
N SER A 175 15.79 -4.12 -8.97
CA SER A 175 14.33 -4.15 -8.98
C SER A 175 13.68 -3.03 -8.17
N ASP A 176 12.44 -2.64 -8.50
CA ASP A 176 11.56 -1.74 -7.74
C ASP A 176 11.87 -0.25 -7.85
N ALA A 177 13.05 0.14 -8.38
CA ALA A 177 13.44 1.53 -8.57
C ALA A 177 12.95 2.09 -9.93
N ILE A 178 11.66 1.92 -10.25
CA ILE A 178 11.04 2.35 -11.52
C ILE A 178 10.62 3.81 -11.44
N SER A 179 9.75 4.16 -10.48
CA SER A 179 9.26 5.53 -10.31
C SER A 179 10.30 6.45 -9.66
N GLY A 180 11.22 5.86 -8.92
CA GLY A 180 12.30 6.52 -8.22
C GLY A 180 12.72 5.83 -6.93
N VAL A 181 13.46 6.59 -6.10
CA VAL A 181 14.03 6.08 -4.84
C VAL A 181 13.78 7.08 -3.73
N VAL A 182 13.38 6.58 -2.56
CA VAL A 182 13.28 7.34 -1.31
C VAL A 182 14.31 6.80 -0.34
N ASN A 183 15.37 7.55 -0.08
CA ASN A 183 16.45 7.16 0.80
C ASN A 183 16.40 7.94 2.11
N PHE A 184 16.25 7.23 3.21
CA PHE A 184 16.28 7.79 4.56
C PHE A 184 17.74 7.76 5.06
N VAL A 185 18.35 8.92 5.16
CA VAL A 185 19.70 9.08 5.68
C VAL A 185 19.61 9.33 7.18
N LEU A 186 20.13 8.40 7.96
CA LEU A 186 20.16 8.49 9.41
C LEU A 186 21.41 9.24 9.86
N ASP A 187 21.30 9.97 10.98
CA ASP A 187 22.40 10.72 11.58
C ASP A 187 23.32 9.77 12.36
N ASP A 188 24.33 9.27 11.68
CA ASP A 188 25.34 8.36 12.23
C ASP A 188 26.50 9.09 12.89
N GLU A 189 26.59 10.42 12.77
CA GLU A 189 27.64 11.28 13.33
C GLU A 189 27.19 12.09 14.54
N PHE A 190 25.93 11.97 14.94
CA PHE A 190 25.39 12.71 16.07
C PHE A 190 26.23 12.54 17.34
N THR A 191 26.54 13.64 17.99
CA THR A 191 27.22 13.66 19.29
C THR A 191 26.38 14.35 20.38
N GLY A 192 26.40 13.78 21.57
CA GLY A 192 25.66 14.33 22.71
C GLY A 192 24.33 13.63 22.97
N LEU A 193 23.34 14.37 23.41
CA LEU A 193 22.03 13.87 23.84
C LEU A 193 20.92 14.73 23.24
N LYS A 194 20.01 14.10 22.48
CA LYS A 194 18.76 14.67 21.96
C LYS A 194 17.57 13.98 22.63
N VAL A 195 16.62 14.75 23.12
CA VAL A 195 15.36 14.24 23.67
C VAL A 195 14.22 14.96 22.99
N SER A 196 13.29 14.20 22.46
CA SER A 196 12.07 14.73 21.86
C SER A 196 10.85 14.27 22.65
N ALA A 197 9.83 15.10 22.73
CA ALA A 197 8.52 14.74 23.24
C ALA A 197 7.48 15.59 22.53
N GLY A 198 6.46 14.96 22.02
CA GLY A 198 5.38 15.61 21.30
C GLY A 198 4.01 15.15 21.77
N MET A 199 3.04 16.03 21.62
CA MET A 199 1.63 15.70 21.75
C MET A 199 0.82 16.55 20.77
N GLY A 200 -0.22 15.96 20.21
CA GLY A 200 -1.14 16.61 19.30
C GLY A 200 -2.55 16.10 19.48
N GLU A 201 -3.50 16.92 19.12
CA GLU A 201 -4.92 16.55 19.07
C GLU A 201 -5.68 17.40 18.05
N GLY A 202 -6.80 16.88 17.54
CA GLY A 202 -7.70 17.67 16.70
C GLY A 202 -8.24 18.89 17.44
N LEU A 203 -8.34 20.01 16.74
CA LEU A 203 -8.81 21.28 17.32
C LEU A 203 -10.28 21.21 17.76
N GLU A 204 -11.06 20.33 17.16
CA GLU A 204 -12.45 20.09 17.55
C GLU A 204 -12.51 18.89 18.50
N ASN A 205 -12.85 19.12 19.75
CA ASN A 205 -13.10 18.11 20.78
C ASN A 205 -11.91 17.18 21.15
N GLY A 206 -10.66 17.54 20.85
CA GLY A 206 -9.48 16.75 21.19
C GLY A 206 -9.41 15.39 20.49
N GLN A 207 -9.85 15.33 19.22
CA GLN A 207 -9.97 14.09 18.44
C GLN A 207 -8.61 13.57 18.02
N ALA A 208 -8.53 12.24 17.86
CA ALA A 208 -7.33 11.54 17.40
C ALA A 208 -6.03 11.98 18.09
N PRO A 209 -5.97 12.03 19.44
CA PRO A 209 -4.76 12.47 20.13
C PRO A 209 -3.59 11.57 19.77
N ASN A 210 -2.43 12.19 19.63
CA ASN A 210 -1.17 11.49 19.44
C ASN A 210 -0.14 11.94 20.46
N GLU A 211 0.76 11.06 20.80
CA GLU A 211 1.83 11.27 21.77
C GLU A 211 3.10 10.60 21.22
N ASP A 212 4.23 11.26 21.36
CA ASP A 212 5.52 10.68 21.05
C ASP A 212 6.58 11.03 22.09
N PHE A 213 7.53 10.17 22.22
CA PHE A 213 8.73 10.36 23.04
C PHE A 213 9.92 9.69 22.34
N GLY A 214 11.05 10.39 22.31
CA GLY A 214 12.28 9.87 21.74
C GLY A 214 13.52 10.33 22.51
N ILE A 215 14.54 9.49 22.45
CA ILE A 215 15.87 9.79 22.93
C ILE A 215 16.89 9.32 21.91
N MET A 216 17.89 10.15 21.63
CA MET A 216 19.05 9.80 20.81
C MET A 216 20.30 10.25 21.56
N ALA A 217 21.30 9.38 21.59
CA ALA A 217 22.58 9.64 22.25
C ALA A 217 23.70 9.16 21.35
N GLY A 218 24.68 10.03 21.13
CA GLY A 218 25.82 9.73 20.29
C GLY A 218 27.14 10.08 20.97
N ILE A 219 28.13 9.31 20.69
CA ILE A 219 29.51 9.44 21.18
C ILE A 219 30.45 9.30 20.00
N ASP A 220 31.37 10.24 19.89
CA ASP A 220 32.49 10.20 18.98
C ASP A 220 33.77 10.09 19.76
N GLY A 221 34.70 9.26 19.29
CA GLY A 221 36.01 8.98 19.92
C GLY A 221 37.09 8.80 18.88
N ASP A 222 38.37 8.74 19.34
CA ASP A 222 39.55 8.65 18.47
C ASP A 222 39.56 7.49 17.46
N ASN A 223 38.72 6.46 17.67
CA ASN A 223 38.70 5.25 16.84
C ASN A 223 37.30 4.89 16.35
N GLY A 224 36.36 5.82 16.36
CA GLY A 224 35.03 5.59 15.83
C GLY A 224 33.93 6.21 16.68
N ASN A 225 32.71 6.12 16.14
CA ASN A 225 31.52 6.70 16.71
C ASN A 225 30.41 5.66 16.89
N VAL A 226 29.47 5.97 17.75
CA VAL A 226 28.22 5.21 17.90
C VAL A 226 27.08 6.13 18.30
N VAL A 227 25.95 5.96 17.60
CA VAL A 227 24.69 6.64 17.89
C VAL A 227 23.64 5.61 18.25
N PHE A 228 22.92 5.84 19.31
CA PHE A 228 21.80 5.02 19.77
C PHE A 228 20.53 5.86 19.83
N SER A 229 19.39 5.27 19.45
CA SER A 229 18.08 5.87 19.67
C SER A 229 17.07 4.87 20.21
N ALA A 230 16.09 5.42 20.92
CA ALA A 230 14.87 4.73 21.30
C ALA A 230 13.70 5.71 21.22
N SER A 231 12.60 5.29 20.63
CA SER A 231 11.41 6.11 20.52
C SER A 231 10.14 5.28 20.69
N TRP A 232 9.11 5.97 21.13
CA TRP A 232 7.75 5.45 21.24
C TRP A 232 6.78 6.49 20.70
N LYS A 233 5.78 6.02 19.94
CA LYS A 233 4.74 6.85 19.34
C LYS A 233 3.40 6.16 19.46
N ASN A 234 2.35 6.92 19.70
CA ASN A 234 1.00 6.40 19.86
C ASN A 234 -0.04 7.34 19.25
N GLN A 235 -0.71 6.90 18.20
CA GLN A 235 -1.84 7.56 17.59
C GLN A 235 -3.12 6.88 18.05
N LYS A 236 -4.09 7.64 18.55
CA LYS A 236 -5.39 7.12 18.97
C LYS A 236 -6.40 7.09 17.84
N GLU A 237 -7.44 6.28 18.00
CA GLU A 237 -8.55 6.15 17.07
C GLU A 237 -9.37 7.44 16.97
N MET A 238 -9.88 7.73 15.77
CA MET A 238 -11.00 8.61 15.52
C MET A 238 -12.04 7.89 14.67
N LEU A 239 -13.30 7.93 15.06
CA LEU A 239 -14.39 7.31 14.28
C LEU A 239 -14.93 8.28 13.23
N GLN A 240 -15.44 7.73 12.12
CA GLN A 240 -16.10 8.53 11.07
C GLN A 240 -17.29 9.33 11.61
N GLY A 241 -18.04 8.77 12.57
CA GLY A 241 -19.16 9.45 13.22
C GLY A 241 -18.78 10.68 14.06
N GLU A 242 -17.51 10.88 14.37
CA GLU A 242 -17.02 12.08 15.07
C GLU A 242 -16.84 13.28 14.13
N GLN A 243 -16.90 13.05 12.79
CA GLN A 243 -16.78 14.08 11.77
C GLN A 243 -18.09 14.22 11.00
N PRO A 244 -18.67 15.44 10.94
CA PRO A 244 -19.95 15.67 10.24
C PRO A 244 -19.92 15.29 8.75
N TRP A 245 -18.77 15.40 8.10
CA TRP A 245 -18.61 15.08 6.67
C TRP A 245 -18.35 13.59 6.41
N ALA A 246 -18.00 12.80 7.42
CA ALA A 246 -17.72 11.37 7.32
C ALA A 246 -18.78 10.49 8.02
N GLY A 247 -19.76 11.10 8.72
CA GLY A 247 -20.73 10.40 9.56
C GLY A 247 -21.78 9.59 8.80
N ASP A 248 -21.90 9.76 7.48
CA ASP A 248 -22.85 9.03 6.65
C ASP A 248 -22.13 8.19 5.59
N ALA A 249 -22.53 6.92 5.49
CA ALA A 249 -22.06 6.00 4.46
C ALA A 249 -22.79 6.30 3.14
N LEU A 250 -22.21 7.22 2.35
CA LEU A 250 -22.82 7.70 1.12
C LEU A 250 -22.23 7.01 -0.12
N TYR A 251 -23.10 6.78 -1.10
CA TYR A 251 -22.76 6.32 -2.43
C TYR A 251 -23.47 7.18 -3.48
N PRO A 252 -22.84 7.50 -4.60
CA PRO A 252 -23.51 8.16 -5.71
C PRO A 252 -24.54 7.22 -6.32
N GLN A 253 -25.75 7.70 -6.54
CA GLN A 253 -26.84 6.98 -7.19
C GLN A 253 -27.36 7.76 -8.40
N ILE A 254 -27.37 7.11 -9.58
CA ILE A 254 -27.96 7.67 -10.78
C ILE A 254 -29.49 7.74 -10.59
N GLN A 255 -30.03 8.94 -10.75
CA GLN A 255 -31.45 9.19 -10.69
C GLN A 255 -32.11 8.96 -12.07
N ALA A 256 -33.45 8.96 -12.07
CA ALA A 256 -34.22 8.78 -13.29
C ALA A 256 -33.99 9.84 -14.38
N ASP A 257 -33.51 11.01 -14.01
CA ASP A 257 -33.17 12.13 -14.88
C ASP A 257 -31.68 12.17 -15.31
N GLY A 258 -30.89 11.17 -14.91
CA GLY A 258 -29.47 11.08 -15.20
C GLY A 258 -28.58 11.83 -14.19
N THR A 259 -29.16 12.51 -13.22
CA THR A 259 -28.36 13.17 -12.16
C THR A 259 -27.87 12.19 -11.10
N PHE A 260 -26.83 12.56 -10.36
CA PHE A 260 -26.32 11.79 -9.23
C PHE A 260 -26.86 12.34 -7.91
N LEU A 261 -27.29 11.43 -7.05
CA LEU A 261 -27.64 11.73 -5.67
C LEU A 261 -26.81 10.87 -4.74
N ALA A 262 -26.17 11.48 -3.76
CA ALA A 262 -25.54 10.73 -2.69
C ALA A 262 -26.62 10.08 -1.81
N VAL A 263 -26.60 8.76 -1.75
CA VAL A 263 -27.57 7.95 -0.98
C VAL A 263 -26.82 7.02 -0.04
N GLY A 264 -27.53 6.45 0.93
CA GLY A 264 -26.96 5.46 1.82
C GLY A 264 -26.41 4.25 1.05
N SER A 265 -25.26 3.76 1.48
CA SER A 265 -24.54 2.65 0.84
C SER A 265 -25.39 1.38 0.70
N GLY A 266 -25.25 0.67 -0.41
CA GLY A 266 -25.85 -0.65 -0.62
C GLY A 266 -25.45 -1.70 0.41
N SER A 267 -24.23 -1.62 0.96
CA SER A 267 -23.76 -2.44 2.09
C SER A 267 -24.41 -2.04 3.43
N SER A 268 -25.18 -0.98 3.45
CA SER A 268 -26.00 -0.56 4.58
C SER A 268 -27.28 -1.39 4.76
N ASN A 269 -27.56 -2.36 3.91
CA ASN A 269 -28.73 -3.22 4.09
C ASN A 269 -28.55 -4.07 5.36
N SER A 270 -29.45 -3.87 6.34
CA SER A 270 -29.57 -4.75 7.50
C SER A 270 -31.03 -5.16 7.66
N ARG A 271 -31.29 -6.43 7.96
CA ARG A 271 -32.64 -7.03 8.07
C ARG A 271 -33.48 -6.98 6.79
N LYS A 272 -32.84 -6.70 5.64
CA LYS A 272 -33.51 -6.73 4.33
C LYS A 272 -33.79 -8.17 3.94
N ILE A 273 -35.09 -8.49 3.81
CA ILE A 273 -35.57 -9.81 3.40
C ILE A 273 -35.76 -9.80 1.90
N ARG A 274 -35.10 -10.72 1.21
CA ARG A 274 -35.20 -10.89 -0.24
C ARG A 274 -36.13 -12.04 -0.55
N THR A 275 -37.21 -11.77 -1.31
CA THR A 275 -38.23 -12.75 -1.68
C THR A 275 -38.28 -13.03 -3.18
N GLY A 276 -37.19 -12.73 -3.92
CA GLY A 276 -37.16 -12.90 -5.37
C GLY A 276 -38.11 -11.97 -6.09
N ALA A 277 -38.94 -12.51 -6.94
CA ALA A 277 -39.87 -11.75 -7.80
C ALA A 277 -40.91 -10.88 -7.05
N THR A 278 -41.04 -11.00 -5.74
CA THR A 278 -42.06 -10.23 -4.98
C THR A 278 -41.49 -9.00 -4.27
N GLY A 279 -40.17 -8.75 -4.36
CA GLY A 279 -39.51 -7.56 -3.86
C GLY A 279 -38.81 -7.72 -2.52
N ASN A 280 -38.37 -6.61 -1.96
CA ASN A 280 -37.62 -6.51 -0.73
C ASN A 280 -38.49 -6.07 0.43
N PHE A 281 -38.31 -6.73 1.56
CA PHE A 281 -39.13 -6.49 2.75
C PHE A 281 -38.24 -6.33 3.99
N ILE A 282 -38.83 -5.81 5.06
CA ILE A 282 -38.33 -5.81 6.42
C ILE A 282 -39.44 -6.24 7.38
N TYR A 283 -39.07 -7.00 8.40
CA TYR A 283 -40.05 -7.31 9.46
C TYR A 283 -40.15 -6.12 10.41
N ASP A 284 -41.36 -5.59 10.56
CA ASP A 284 -41.66 -4.47 11.44
C ASP A 284 -42.31 -5.00 12.72
N SER A 285 -41.58 -5.00 13.80
CA SER A 285 -42.05 -5.51 15.09
C SER A 285 -43.17 -4.70 15.69
N SER A 286 -43.35 -3.43 15.28
CA SER A 286 -44.39 -2.57 15.79
C SER A 286 -45.79 -2.94 15.28
N ILE A 287 -45.86 -3.55 14.10
CA ILE A 287 -47.10 -4.05 13.49
C ILE A 287 -47.17 -5.58 13.45
N GLY A 288 -46.07 -6.27 13.75
CA GLY A 288 -45.96 -7.73 13.76
C GLY A 288 -46.01 -8.38 12.37
N GLU A 289 -45.71 -7.63 11.31
CA GLU A 289 -45.82 -8.04 9.91
C GLU A 289 -44.60 -7.56 9.11
N ALA A 290 -44.33 -8.22 7.97
CA ALA A 290 -43.38 -7.74 6.99
C ALA A 290 -43.99 -6.63 6.14
N ARG A 291 -43.23 -5.55 5.94
CA ARG A 291 -43.59 -4.44 5.02
C ARG A 291 -42.48 -4.23 3.98
N PRO A 292 -42.74 -3.51 2.88
CA PRO A 292 -41.67 -3.15 1.92
C PRO A 292 -40.51 -2.46 2.60
N PHE A 293 -39.31 -2.83 2.18
CA PHE A 293 -38.05 -2.18 2.59
C PHE A 293 -37.92 -0.81 1.90
N THR A 294 -37.50 0.19 2.60
CA THR A 294 -37.40 1.57 2.13
C THR A 294 -36.02 2.15 2.42
N SER A 295 -35.67 3.29 1.82
CA SER A 295 -34.43 4.01 2.12
C SER A 295 -34.30 4.42 3.59
N GLY A 296 -35.42 4.54 4.32
CA GLY A 296 -35.40 4.80 5.77
C GLY A 296 -34.99 3.60 6.63
N ASP A 297 -34.93 2.40 6.06
CA ASP A 297 -34.56 1.16 6.75
C ASP A 297 -33.09 0.80 6.60
N VAL A 298 -32.32 1.64 5.92
CA VAL A 298 -30.90 1.42 5.65
C VAL A 298 -30.09 1.63 6.92
N TYR A 299 -29.16 0.74 7.19
CA TYR A 299 -28.21 0.86 8.29
C TYR A 299 -27.03 1.76 7.91
N ASN A 300 -26.79 2.82 8.66
CA ASN A 300 -25.60 3.65 8.48
C ASN A 300 -24.43 3.04 9.25
N TYR A 301 -23.45 2.51 8.54
CA TYR A 301 -22.28 1.87 9.15
C TYR A 301 -21.11 2.86 9.39
N ALA A 302 -21.12 4.03 8.78
CA ALA A 302 -20.02 4.97 8.86
C ALA A 302 -19.69 5.38 10.31
N PRO A 303 -20.66 5.68 11.19
CA PRO A 303 -20.35 6.15 12.53
C PRO A 303 -19.47 5.22 13.38
N VAL A 304 -19.44 3.93 13.07
CA VAL A 304 -18.68 2.93 13.82
C VAL A 304 -17.37 2.51 13.17
N ASN A 305 -17.12 2.99 11.94
CA ASN A 305 -15.86 2.77 11.25
C ASN A 305 -14.79 3.75 11.75
N ALA A 306 -13.56 3.28 11.83
CA ALA A 306 -12.43 4.17 12.07
C ALA A 306 -12.21 5.10 10.86
N LEU A 307 -11.96 6.37 11.13
CA LEU A 307 -11.47 7.37 10.17
C LEU A 307 -9.96 7.50 10.30
N ILE A 308 -9.45 7.51 11.55
CA ILE A 308 -8.03 7.37 11.84
C ILE A 308 -7.86 6.10 12.65
N THR A 309 -7.03 5.21 12.17
CA THR A 309 -6.73 3.93 12.82
C THR A 309 -5.67 4.14 13.91
N PRO A 310 -5.84 3.58 15.11
CA PRO A 310 -4.81 3.66 16.13
C PRO A 310 -3.56 2.90 15.73
N ASN A 311 -2.42 3.46 16.09
CA ASN A 311 -1.13 2.90 15.75
C ASN A 311 -0.15 3.21 16.90
N GLU A 312 0.45 2.19 17.46
CA GLU A 312 1.49 2.31 18.48
C GLU A 312 2.78 1.72 17.93
N ARG A 313 3.89 2.46 18.04
CA ARG A 313 5.21 2.02 17.59
C ARG A 313 6.24 2.19 18.68
N THR A 314 7.10 1.19 18.80
CA THR A 314 8.32 1.26 19.62
C THR A 314 9.49 0.94 18.70
N GLN A 315 10.45 1.84 18.65
CA GLN A 315 11.62 1.73 17.78
C GLN A 315 12.88 1.82 18.62
N MET A 316 13.89 1.06 18.23
CA MET A 316 15.24 1.16 18.76
C MET A 316 16.20 1.06 17.61
N ALA A 317 17.25 1.87 17.62
CA ALA A 317 18.30 1.76 16.62
C ALA A 317 19.67 2.04 17.22
N VAL A 318 20.65 1.43 16.61
CA VAL A 318 22.06 1.67 16.87
C VAL A 318 22.80 1.71 15.55
N ILE A 319 23.65 2.71 15.37
CA ILE A 319 24.47 2.87 14.17
C ILE A 319 25.85 3.35 14.60
N GLY A 320 26.87 2.93 13.91
CA GLY A 320 28.22 3.37 14.24
C GLY A 320 29.28 2.83 13.31
N ALA A 321 30.46 3.39 13.43
CA ALA A 321 31.66 2.99 12.72
C ALA A 321 32.83 2.90 13.67
N MET A 322 33.79 2.06 13.34
CA MET A 322 35.03 1.85 14.15
C MET A 322 36.20 1.54 13.25
N ASP A 323 37.28 2.26 13.44
CA ASP A 323 38.56 1.98 12.79
C ASP A 323 39.19 0.69 13.35
N VAL A 324 39.20 -0.36 12.52
CA VAL A 324 39.86 -1.62 12.84
C VAL A 324 41.37 -1.48 12.68
N THR A 325 41.80 -0.70 11.71
CA THR A 325 43.17 -0.24 11.46
C THR A 325 43.10 1.17 10.88
N ASP A 326 44.20 1.88 10.77
CA ASP A 326 44.29 3.21 10.15
C ASP A 326 43.75 3.25 8.69
N GLU A 327 43.49 2.10 8.07
CA GLU A 327 43.11 1.97 6.66
C GLU A 327 41.74 1.25 6.52
N VAL A 328 41.20 0.60 7.56
CA VAL A 328 40.03 -0.26 7.50
C VAL A 328 39.03 0.14 8.57
N GLU A 329 37.88 0.60 8.14
CA GLU A 329 36.74 0.89 8.98
C GLU A 329 35.77 -0.29 8.99
N PHE A 330 35.24 -0.65 10.16
CA PHE A 330 34.08 -1.49 10.35
C PHE A 330 32.91 -0.60 10.66
N TYR A 331 31.76 -0.74 9.94
CA TYR A 331 30.53 -0.05 10.25
C TYR A 331 29.39 -1.04 10.48
N PHE A 332 28.38 -0.59 11.21
CA PHE A 332 27.19 -1.38 11.49
C PHE A 332 25.97 -0.51 11.73
N SER A 333 24.80 -1.05 11.42
CA SER A 333 23.52 -0.51 11.86
C SER A 333 22.60 -1.66 12.28
N GLY A 334 21.77 -1.39 13.27
CA GLY A 334 20.71 -2.29 13.70
C GLY A 334 19.47 -1.49 14.03
N ILE A 335 18.35 -1.83 13.43
CA ILE A 335 17.05 -1.20 13.64
C ILE A 335 16.10 -2.28 14.11
N TYR A 336 15.34 -1.99 15.15
CA TYR A 336 14.21 -2.79 15.62
C TYR A 336 12.97 -1.91 15.67
N ASN A 337 11.86 -2.42 15.13
CA ASN A 337 10.56 -1.77 15.17
C ASN A 337 9.51 -2.77 15.62
N ARG A 338 8.69 -2.34 16.57
CA ARG A 338 7.46 -3.04 16.93
C ARG A 338 6.27 -2.13 16.67
N ARG A 339 5.33 -2.60 15.85
CA ARG A 339 4.07 -1.93 15.53
C ARG A 339 2.90 -2.71 16.13
N TYR A 340 2.00 -2.01 16.79
CA TYR A 340 0.66 -2.49 17.07
C TYR A 340 -0.34 -1.53 16.42
N SER A 341 -1.22 -2.05 15.61
CA SER A 341 -2.28 -1.28 14.95
C SER A 341 -3.60 -2.04 15.04
N HIS A 342 -4.70 -1.33 15.01
CA HIS A 342 -5.98 -1.98 14.80
C HIS A 342 -6.89 -1.16 13.90
N GLN A 343 -7.79 -1.83 13.21
CA GLN A 343 -8.82 -1.22 12.39
C GLN A 343 -10.17 -1.65 12.93
N ARG A 344 -11.12 -0.72 12.93
CA ARG A 344 -12.48 -1.00 13.30
C ARG A 344 -13.40 -0.77 12.10
N LEU A 345 -14.14 -1.82 11.75
CA LEU A 345 -15.16 -1.79 10.71
C LEU A 345 -16.54 -2.06 11.30
N ALA A 346 -17.56 -1.75 10.52
CA ALA A 346 -18.94 -2.09 10.81
C ALA A 346 -19.10 -3.56 11.25
N PRO A 347 -20.11 -3.86 12.06
CA PRO A 347 -20.46 -5.24 12.40
C PRO A 347 -20.55 -6.12 11.16
N ASP A 348 -20.13 -7.34 11.29
CA ASP A 348 -20.18 -8.32 10.21
C ASP A 348 -21.62 -8.63 9.78
N ALA A 349 -21.78 -9.31 8.64
CA ALA A 349 -23.09 -9.50 8.04
C ALA A 349 -23.24 -10.87 7.39
N SER A 350 -24.42 -11.47 7.54
CA SER A 350 -24.76 -12.75 6.91
C SER A 350 -24.76 -12.72 5.37
N PHE A 351 -24.75 -11.56 4.79
CA PHE A 351 -24.77 -11.36 3.33
C PHE A 351 -23.39 -11.00 2.75
N ALA A 352 -22.36 -11.00 3.58
CA ALA A 352 -20.99 -10.67 3.14
C ALA A 352 -20.46 -11.67 2.09
N VAL A 353 -21.10 -12.84 1.97
CA VAL A 353 -20.73 -13.84 0.99
C VAL A 353 -21.97 -14.34 0.28
N SER A 354 -21.90 -14.46 -1.05
CA SER A 354 -22.99 -15.04 -1.84
C SER A 354 -23.09 -16.55 -1.56
N SER A 355 -24.25 -17.12 -1.85
CA SER A 355 -24.53 -18.56 -1.68
C SER A 355 -23.61 -19.49 -2.50
N SER A 356 -22.74 -18.94 -3.31
CA SER A 356 -21.76 -19.65 -4.14
C SER A 356 -20.43 -19.93 -3.45
N VAL A 357 -20.22 -19.54 -2.20
CA VAL A 357 -18.99 -19.86 -1.48
C VAL A 357 -18.85 -21.36 -1.36
N GLN A 358 -18.10 -21.91 -2.30
CA GLN A 358 -17.51 -23.23 -2.13
C GLN A 358 -16.30 -23.03 -1.20
N THR A 359 -16.24 -23.79 -0.13
CA THR A 359 -14.99 -23.88 0.58
C THR A 359 -13.97 -24.51 -0.36
N PRO A 360 -12.85 -23.90 -0.67
CA PRO A 360 -11.90 -24.40 -1.66
C PRO A 360 -11.45 -25.83 -1.42
N ASN A 361 -11.51 -26.29 -0.18
CA ASN A 361 -10.95 -27.57 0.25
C ASN A 361 -11.95 -28.71 0.38
N ASN A 362 -13.27 -28.48 0.45
CA ASN A 362 -14.23 -29.56 0.68
C ASN A 362 -15.49 -29.51 -0.20
N GLY A 363 -15.66 -28.49 -1.04
CA GLY A 363 -16.81 -28.36 -1.93
C GLY A 363 -18.17 -28.23 -1.24
N THR A 364 -18.20 -27.87 0.04
CA THR A 364 -19.45 -27.70 0.78
C THR A 364 -19.99 -26.29 0.53
N GLN A 365 -21.14 -26.21 -0.10
CA GLN A 365 -21.87 -24.93 -0.22
C GLN A 365 -22.64 -24.66 1.07
N TRP A 366 -22.39 -23.49 1.65
CA TRP A 366 -23.15 -23.01 2.77
C TRP A 366 -24.34 -22.19 2.29
N ASN A 367 -25.49 -22.45 2.91
CA ASN A 367 -26.73 -21.81 2.52
C ASN A 367 -27.03 -20.62 3.43
N ASP A 368 -27.18 -19.42 2.88
CA ASP A 368 -27.56 -18.19 3.57
C ASP A 368 -29.06 -18.01 3.78
N TYR A 369 -29.86 -19.05 3.48
CA TYR A 369 -31.31 -19.00 3.62
C TYR A 369 -31.75 -19.20 5.04
N VAL A 370 -32.88 -18.54 5.36
CA VAL A 370 -33.69 -18.86 6.51
C VAL A 370 -34.82 -19.80 6.04
N PRO A 371 -34.81 -21.07 6.45
CA PRO A 371 -35.74 -22.05 5.91
C PRO A 371 -37.22 -21.75 6.27
N ALA A 372 -38.11 -22.25 5.44
CA ALA A 372 -39.56 -22.03 5.57
C ALA A 372 -40.14 -22.47 6.92
N ASN A 373 -39.51 -23.45 7.56
CA ASN A 373 -39.92 -23.99 8.87
C ASN A 373 -39.28 -23.23 10.06
N ASN A 374 -38.50 -22.19 9.83
CA ASN A 374 -38.02 -21.34 10.90
C ASN A 374 -39.24 -20.61 11.53
N PRO A 375 -39.44 -20.67 12.84
CA PRO A 375 -40.61 -20.13 13.50
C PRO A 375 -40.75 -18.59 13.36
N TYR A 376 -39.65 -17.93 13.00
CA TYR A 376 -39.61 -16.47 12.83
C TYR A 376 -39.74 -16.03 11.37
N ASN A 377 -39.72 -16.97 10.40
CA ASN A 377 -39.85 -16.63 8.98
C ASN A 377 -41.27 -16.17 8.64
N PRO A 378 -41.47 -14.87 8.30
CA PRO A 378 -42.83 -14.34 8.08
C PRO A 378 -43.44 -14.77 6.76
N PHE A 379 -42.67 -15.33 5.84
CA PHE A 379 -43.13 -15.70 4.50
C PHE A 379 -43.30 -17.22 4.33
N GLY A 380 -42.74 -18.04 5.23
CA GLY A 380 -42.68 -19.47 5.01
C GLY A 380 -41.87 -19.81 3.76
N SER A 381 -42.42 -20.64 2.86
CA SER A 381 -41.88 -20.86 1.53
C SER A 381 -42.46 -19.81 0.58
N VAL A 382 -41.63 -19.18 -0.23
CA VAL A 382 -42.02 -18.20 -1.24
C VAL A 382 -41.98 -18.86 -2.62
N ASN A 383 -43.05 -18.76 -3.38
CA ASN A 383 -43.12 -19.27 -4.74
C ASN A 383 -42.41 -18.30 -5.69
N CYS A 384 -41.22 -18.60 -6.11
CA CYS A 384 -40.48 -17.85 -7.11
C CYS A 384 -40.83 -18.36 -8.50
N ALA A 385 -41.58 -17.59 -9.23
CA ALA A 385 -42.10 -17.97 -10.56
C ALA A 385 -41.03 -18.08 -11.66
N ASN A 386 -39.78 -17.73 -11.37
CA ASN A 386 -38.68 -17.80 -12.32
C ASN A 386 -37.41 -18.30 -11.62
N THR A 387 -36.92 -19.46 -12.05
CA THR A 387 -35.55 -19.93 -11.85
C THR A 387 -35.26 -20.73 -10.59
N ILE A 388 -34.40 -21.69 -10.75
CA ILE A 388 -33.34 -22.31 -9.94
C ILE A 388 -33.44 -22.10 -8.40
N ASP A 389 -34.50 -21.55 -7.89
CA ASP A 389 -34.53 -20.89 -6.63
C ASP A 389 -35.13 -21.65 -5.51
N LEU A 390 -34.35 -21.71 -4.59
CA LEU A 390 -34.42 -21.98 -3.15
C LEU A 390 -35.62 -21.26 -2.45
N CYS A 391 -36.43 -20.46 -3.14
CA CYS A 391 -37.64 -19.82 -2.62
C CYS A 391 -38.62 -20.83 -2.08
N ASP A 392 -38.67 -22.04 -2.64
CA ASP A 392 -39.47 -23.13 -2.12
C ASP A 392 -38.98 -23.65 -0.76
N ILE A 393 -37.77 -23.32 -0.35
CA ILE A 393 -37.14 -23.79 0.90
C ILE A 393 -37.01 -22.69 1.95
N GLY A 394 -37.07 -21.40 1.59
CA GLY A 394 -36.89 -20.31 2.54
C GLY A 394 -36.83 -18.93 1.92
N VAL A 395 -36.30 -17.97 2.66
CA VAL A 395 -36.04 -16.59 2.22
C VAL A 395 -34.61 -16.20 2.55
N ARG A 396 -34.02 -15.32 1.78
CA ARG A 396 -32.72 -14.69 2.09
C ARG A 396 -32.93 -13.48 2.99
N ILE A 397 -32.01 -13.24 3.89
CA ILE A 397 -32.00 -12.04 4.71
C ILE A 397 -30.60 -11.45 4.81
N ASN A 398 -30.49 -10.18 4.57
CA ASN A 398 -29.30 -9.40 4.87
C ASN A 398 -29.32 -9.03 6.35
N ARG A 399 -28.70 -9.82 7.23
CA ARG A 399 -28.63 -9.53 8.65
C ARG A 399 -27.23 -9.09 9.04
N ARG A 400 -27.08 -7.85 9.55
CA ARG A 400 -25.86 -7.43 10.24
C ARG A 400 -25.88 -7.92 11.68
N PHE A 401 -24.74 -8.36 12.17
CA PHE A 401 -24.52 -8.80 13.53
C PHE A 401 -24.19 -7.61 14.43
N GLU A 402 -25.09 -6.64 14.49
CA GLU A 402 -24.91 -5.39 15.26
C GLU A 402 -24.62 -5.67 16.75
N GLU A 403 -25.13 -6.79 17.25
CA GLU A 403 -24.92 -7.28 18.60
C GLU A 403 -23.47 -7.74 18.88
N SER A 404 -22.68 -8.05 17.85
CA SER A 404 -21.26 -8.41 18.01
C SER A 404 -20.34 -7.22 18.24
N GLY A 405 -20.83 -6.00 18.01
CA GLY A 405 -20.00 -4.81 17.85
C GLY A 405 -19.34 -4.75 16.47
N GLY A 406 -18.31 -3.95 16.28
CA GLY A 406 -17.55 -3.87 15.05
C GLY A 406 -16.65 -5.09 14.81
N ARG A 407 -16.31 -5.34 13.55
CA ARG A 407 -15.19 -6.20 13.22
C ARG A 407 -13.90 -5.47 13.60
N ILE A 408 -12.97 -6.16 14.19
CA ILE A 408 -11.71 -5.60 14.63
C ILE A 408 -10.58 -6.43 14.02
N PHE A 409 -9.60 -5.77 13.45
CA PHE A 409 -8.39 -6.35 12.89
C PHE A 409 -7.20 -5.78 13.65
N GLU A 410 -6.53 -6.59 14.42
CA GLU A 410 -5.38 -6.21 15.22
C GLU A 410 -4.11 -6.78 14.59
N GLN A 411 -3.13 -5.91 14.30
CA GLN A 411 -1.85 -6.30 13.76
C GLN A 411 -0.77 -6.06 14.80
N THR A 412 0.03 -7.07 15.05
CA THR A 412 1.29 -6.95 15.79
C THR A 412 2.42 -7.35 14.85
N VAL A 413 3.31 -6.41 14.60
CA VAL A 413 4.47 -6.59 13.72
C VAL A 413 5.74 -6.35 14.50
N ASP A 414 6.65 -7.30 14.46
CA ASP A 414 8.03 -7.16 14.93
C ASP A 414 8.95 -7.25 13.71
N ALA A 415 9.78 -6.21 13.50
CA ALA A 415 10.72 -6.14 12.40
C ALA A 415 12.11 -5.74 12.91
N TYR A 416 13.14 -6.35 12.34
CA TYR A 416 14.51 -5.92 12.54
C TYR A 416 15.30 -5.91 11.23
N ASP A 417 16.25 -4.97 11.16
CA ASP A 417 17.21 -4.84 10.07
C ASP A 417 18.59 -4.67 10.66
N ILE A 418 19.53 -5.49 10.24
CA ILE A 418 20.90 -5.46 10.68
C ILE A 418 21.80 -5.40 9.46
N ASN A 419 22.55 -4.31 9.33
CA ASN A 419 23.56 -4.15 8.32
C ASN A 419 24.93 -4.01 8.97
N MET A 420 25.95 -4.63 8.38
CA MET A 420 27.33 -4.48 8.80
C MET A 420 28.28 -4.64 7.62
N GLY A 421 29.44 -3.99 7.70
CA GLY A 421 30.41 -4.05 6.64
C GLY A 421 31.78 -3.50 6.98
N PHE A 422 32.63 -3.53 5.98
CA PHE A 422 33.98 -2.96 6.05
C PHE A 422 34.21 -2.02 4.88
N ARG A 423 34.76 -0.86 5.15
CA ARG A 423 35.25 0.09 4.14
C ARG A 423 36.73 0.25 4.23
N TRP A 424 37.42 0.37 3.11
CA TRP A 424 38.84 0.67 3.08
C TRP A 424 39.23 1.30 1.74
N GLU A 425 40.30 2.10 1.78
CA GLU A 425 40.93 2.58 0.55
C GLU A 425 42.12 1.69 0.20
N MET A 426 42.21 1.28 -1.05
CA MET A 426 43.38 0.54 -1.57
C MET A 426 43.65 0.94 -3.02
N ASN A 427 44.92 1.34 -3.29
CA ASN A 427 45.38 1.79 -4.61
C ASN A 427 44.61 2.99 -5.20
N GLY A 428 44.02 3.85 -4.35
CA GLY A 428 43.23 5.01 -4.79
C GLY A 428 41.80 4.64 -5.14
N PHE A 429 41.31 3.48 -4.70
CA PHE A 429 39.92 3.04 -4.86
C PHE A 429 39.30 2.76 -3.49
N ASN A 430 38.07 3.17 -3.34
CA ASN A 430 37.24 2.84 -2.19
C ASN A 430 36.60 1.45 -2.36
N HIS A 431 36.68 0.65 -1.33
CA HIS A 431 36.12 -0.69 -1.26
C HIS A 431 35.09 -0.73 -0.15
N ASP A 432 33.89 -1.29 -0.43
CA ASP A 432 32.85 -1.52 0.55
C ASP A 432 32.33 -2.96 0.41
N VAL A 433 32.43 -3.72 1.48
CA VAL A 433 31.80 -5.05 1.58
C VAL A 433 30.78 -5.04 2.70
N SER A 434 29.56 -5.46 2.40
CA SER A 434 28.48 -5.46 3.39
C SER A 434 27.65 -6.73 3.39
N VAL A 435 27.01 -6.99 4.53
CA VAL A 435 25.96 -7.97 4.68
C VAL A 435 24.76 -7.31 5.36
N THR A 436 23.56 -7.64 4.89
CA THR A 436 22.30 -7.20 5.49
C THR A 436 21.46 -8.43 5.82
N PHE A 437 20.89 -8.43 7.01
CA PHE A 437 19.92 -9.42 7.48
C PHE A 437 18.71 -8.67 8.00
N ALA A 438 17.53 -8.96 7.46
CA ALA A 438 16.33 -8.37 7.97
C ALA A 438 15.19 -9.41 8.03
N GLU A 439 14.32 -9.27 9.00
CA GLU A 439 13.17 -10.15 9.21
C GLU A 439 11.99 -9.32 9.69
N THR A 440 10.81 -9.67 9.19
CA THR A 440 9.53 -9.13 9.68
C THR A 440 8.62 -10.30 10.03
N GLU A 441 8.05 -10.28 11.22
CA GLU A 441 7.02 -11.21 11.66
C GLU A 441 5.74 -10.45 12.02
N GLN A 442 4.60 -10.91 11.51
CA GLN A 442 3.29 -10.33 11.77
C GLN A 442 2.31 -11.36 12.27
N VAL A 443 1.50 -10.96 13.23
CA VAL A 443 0.31 -11.66 13.67
C VAL A 443 -0.90 -10.75 13.46
N ASP A 444 -1.82 -11.17 12.62
CA ASP A 444 -3.13 -10.55 12.44
C ASP A 444 -4.17 -11.29 13.25
N GLU A 445 -4.83 -10.60 14.18
CA GLU A 445 -5.93 -11.13 14.96
C GLU A 445 -7.23 -10.46 14.53
N THR A 446 -8.13 -11.26 13.94
CA THR A 446 -9.46 -10.80 13.50
C THR A 446 -10.53 -11.23 14.47
N LEU A 447 -11.32 -10.28 14.96
CA LEU A 447 -12.41 -10.49 15.91
C LEU A 447 -13.77 -10.19 15.28
N ASN A 448 -14.78 -10.95 15.76
CA ASN A 448 -16.19 -10.75 15.41
C ASN A 448 -16.58 -11.09 13.97
N TYR A 449 -15.78 -11.88 13.27
CA TYR A 449 -16.22 -12.50 12.03
C TYR A 449 -17.28 -13.55 12.24
N GLY A 450 -18.30 -13.56 11.38
CA GLY A 450 -19.37 -14.56 11.37
C GLY A 450 -18.89 -15.92 10.86
N ARG A 451 -19.59 -16.97 11.29
CA ARG A 451 -19.40 -18.37 10.89
C ARG A 451 -20.60 -18.84 10.07
N PHE A 452 -20.40 -19.12 8.79
CA PHE A 452 -21.47 -19.59 7.88
C PHE A 452 -22.05 -20.92 8.27
N ASP A 453 -21.21 -21.88 8.65
CA ASP A 453 -21.61 -23.19 9.11
C ASP A 453 -22.54 -23.11 10.33
N ARG A 454 -22.23 -22.21 11.26
CA ARG A 454 -23.03 -21.98 12.46
C ARG A 454 -24.30 -21.19 12.18
N TRP A 455 -24.23 -20.23 11.24
CA TRP A 455 -25.41 -19.53 10.74
C TRP A 455 -26.43 -20.51 10.16
N ALA A 456 -25.99 -21.37 9.24
CA ALA A 456 -26.85 -22.35 8.58
C ALA A 456 -27.54 -23.30 9.59
N ILE A 457 -26.78 -23.71 10.64
CA ILE A 457 -27.32 -24.52 11.73
C ILE A 457 -28.33 -23.72 12.58
N ALA A 458 -27.99 -22.49 12.95
CA ALA A 458 -28.77 -21.67 13.86
C ALA A 458 -30.14 -21.25 13.28
N VAL A 459 -30.23 -21.03 11.99
CA VAL A 459 -31.49 -20.65 11.31
C VAL A 459 -32.40 -21.85 11.02
N ASP A 460 -31.88 -23.08 11.03
CA ASP A 460 -32.66 -24.30 10.82
C ASP A 460 -33.09 -24.92 12.16
N PRO A 461 -34.40 -24.99 12.48
CA PRO A 461 -34.88 -25.55 13.75
C PRO A 461 -34.50 -27.04 13.96
N VAL A 462 -34.39 -27.78 12.87
CA VAL A 462 -34.05 -29.21 12.94
C VAL A 462 -32.55 -29.39 13.19
N ALA A 463 -31.72 -28.64 12.44
CA ALA A 463 -30.28 -28.68 12.58
C ALA A 463 -29.83 -28.15 13.98
N CYS A 464 -30.42 -27.03 14.41
CA CYS A 464 -30.12 -26.48 15.73
C CYS A 464 -30.48 -27.44 16.86
N ALA A 465 -31.69 -28.04 16.83
CA ALA A 465 -32.10 -29.02 17.81
C ALA A 465 -31.25 -30.30 17.86
N ALA A 466 -30.61 -30.65 16.73
CA ALA A 466 -29.68 -31.79 16.61
C ALA A 466 -28.26 -31.45 17.05
N THR A 467 -27.90 -30.17 17.17
CA THR A 467 -26.56 -29.68 17.48
C THR A 467 -26.48 -29.19 18.92
N ALA A 468 -25.79 -29.94 19.77
CA ALA A 468 -25.72 -29.61 21.21
C ALA A 468 -25.10 -28.24 21.53
N ALA A 469 -24.29 -27.69 20.62
CA ALA A 469 -23.67 -26.36 20.74
C ALA A 469 -24.57 -25.22 20.29
N CYS A 470 -25.66 -25.48 19.55
CA CYS A 470 -26.61 -24.43 19.13
C CYS A 470 -27.49 -24.04 20.35
N PRO A 471 -27.45 -22.78 20.79
CA PRO A 471 -28.16 -22.39 22.02
C PRO A 471 -29.68 -22.48 21.84
N GLU A 472 -30.17 -21.87 20.74
CA GLU A 472 -31.57 -21.88 20.34
C GLU A 472 -31.71 -21.44 18.87
N VAL A 473 -32.85 -21.73 18.26
CA VAL A 473 -33.14 -21.31 16.87
C VAL A 473 -33.06 -19.79 16.75
N LEU A 474 -32.25 -19.34 15.79
CA LEU A 474 -32.01 -17.92 15.56
C LEU A 474 -33.25 -17.22 14.98
N ASN A 475 -33.56 -16.03 15.50
CA ASN A 475 -34.45 -15.06 14.89
C ASN A 475 -33.65 -14.01 14.10
N PRO A 476 -33.41 -14.19 12.80
CA PRO A 476 -32.63 -13.24 12.03
C PRO A 476 -33.42 -11.99 11.60
N PHE A 477 -34.74 -12.00 11.76
CA PHE A 477 -35.66 -10.90 11.38
C PHE A 477 -35.86 -9.86 12.48
N GLY A 478 -35.41 -10.15 13.69
CA GLY A 478 -35.56 -9.28 14.84
C GLY A 478 -34.73 -8.00 14.75
N GLU A 479 -35.09 -7.02 15.56
CA GLU A 479 -34.37 -5.75 15.67
C GLU A 479 -33.02 -5.93 16.42
N PHE A 480 -32.22 -4.86 16.46
CA PHE A 480 -31.01 -4.85 17.28
C PHE A 480 -31.31 -5.25 18.73
N GLY A 481 -30.48 -6.17 19.25
CA GLY A 481 -30.67 -6.77 20.57
C GLY A 481 -31.56 -8.02 20.57
N SER A 482 -32.05 -8.47 19.42
CA SER A 482 -32.83 -9.71 19.29
C SER A 482 -31.97 -10.99 19.32
N ILE A 483 -30.68 -10.87 19.03
CA ILE A 483 -29.72 -11.96 19.09
C ILE A 483 -29.04 -11.90 20.47
N SER A 484 -29.18 -12.95 21.27
CA SER A 484 -28.57 -12.99 22.60
C SER A 484 -27.04 -13.07 22.54
N ALA A 485 -26.38 -12.68 23.60
CA ALA A 485 -24.93 -12.79 23.70
C ALA A 485 -24.42 -14.25 23.53
N GLU A 486 -25.21 -15.24 23.96
CA GLU A 486 -24.90 -16.66 23.80
C GLU A 486 -25.03 -17.09 22.33
N GLN A 487 -26.08 -16.62 21.64
CA GLN A 487 -26.21 -16.82 20.19
C GLN A 487 -25.10 -16.13 19.41
N MET A 488 -24.75 -14.88 19.76
CA MET A 488 -23.62 -14.18 19.11
C MET A 488 -22.29 -14.91 19.31
N ALA A 489 -22.00 -15.38 20.52
CA ALA A 489 -20.81 -16.19 20.78
C ALA A 489 -20.79 -17.51 19.97
N TYR A 490 -21.94 -18.08 19.67
CA TYR A 490 -22.06 -19.23 18.77
C TYR A 490 -21.85 -18.85 17.32
N LEU A 491 -22.42 -17.73 16.85
CA LEU A 491 -22.39 -17.28 15.44
C LEU A 491 -21.05 -16.71 15.00
N THR A 492 -20.18 -16.27 15.92
CA THR A 492 -18.89 -15.69 15.59
C THR A 492 -17.75 -16.71 15.71
N ALA A 493 -16.66 -16.45 14.98
CA ALA A 493 -15.47 -17.29 14.99
C ALA A 493 -14.63 -17.14 16.27
N GLY A 494 -14.88 -16.10 17.08
CA GLY A 494 -14.00 -15.71 18.17
C GLY A 494 -12.79 -14.94 17.65
N SER A 495 -11.59 -15.29 18.06
CA SER A 495 -10.33 -14.73 17.57
C SER A 495 -9.76 -15.65 16.49
N LEU A 496 -9.57 -15.09 15.29
CA LEU A 496 -8.87 -15.72 14.18
C LEU A 496 -7.46 -15.18 14.15
N LYS A 497 -6.45 -16.02 13.94
CA LYS A 497 -5.03 -15.61 13.95
C LYS A 497 -4.31 -16.06 12.71
N ASP A 498 -4.09 -15.12 11.83
CA ASP A 498 -3.21 -15.29 10.68
C ASP A 498 -1.78 -14.91 11.08
N GLN A 499 -0.81 -15.61 10.52
CA GLN A 499 0.62 -15.37 10.75
C GLN A 499 1.32 -15.19 9.41
N SER A 500 2.14 -14.17 9.31
CA SER A 500 2.96 -13.93 8.13
C SER A 500 4.36 -13.48 8.52
N GLY A 501 5.29 -13.63 7.61
CA GLY A 501 6.66 -13.18 7.81
C GLY A 501 7.42 -13.09 6.51
N ALA A 502 8.50 -12.32 6.55
CA ALA A 502 9.45 -12.17 5.46
C ALA A 502 10.88 -12.16 5.99
N ASP A 503 11.79 -12.76 5.24
CA ASP A 503 13.24 -12.77 5.48
C ASP A 503 13.94 -12.13 4.29
N PHE A 504 14.96 -11.31 4.56
CA PHE A 504 15.80 -10.66 3.57
C PHE A 504 17.27 -10.81 3.95
N ASP A 505 18.06 -11.38 3.04
CA ASP A 505 19.50 -11.54 3.19
C ASP A 505 20.22 -10.96 1.98
N GLN A 506 21.21 -10.11 2.18
CA GLN A 506 22.03 -9.55 1.10
C GLN A 506 23.51 -9.57 1.46
N ILE A 507 24.35 -9.87 0.50
CA ILE A 507 25.79 -9.59 0.52
C ILE A 507 26.13 -8.75 -0.71
N ALA A 508 26.87 -7.66 -0.50
CA ALA A 508 27.29 -6.76 -1.55
C ALA A 508 28.80 -6.45 -1.44
N TYR A 509 29.43 -6.23 -2.58
CA TYR A 509 30.78 -5.71 -2.68
C TYR A 509 30.85 -4.65 -3.77
N VAL A 510 31.30 -3.47 -3.42
CA VAL A 510 31.41 -2.31 -4.32
C VAL A 510 32.84 -1.80 -4.32
N ILE A 511 33.35 -1.48 -5.49
CA ILE A 511 34.59 -0.75 -5.68
C ILE A 511 34.24 0.56 -6.38
N SER A 512 34.69 1.68 -5.84
CA SER A 512 34.48 2.99 -6.47
C SER A 512 35.77 3.82 -6.54
N GLY A 513 35.79 4.67 -7.54
CA GLY A 513 36.83 5.71 -7.73
C GLY A 513 36.17 7.04 -7.97
N SER A 514 36.91 8.07 -8.36
CA SER A 514 36.41 9.41 -8.60
C SER A 514 35.38 9.48 -9.74
N ASN A 515 35.43 8.55 -10.69
CA ASN A 515 34.60 8.60 -11.90
C ASN A 515 33.98 7.24 -12.29
N PHE A 516 34.09 6.22 -11.46
CA PHE A 516 33.46 4.93 -11.71
C PHE A 516 33.06 4.24 -10.41
N ALA A 517 32.03 3.37 -10.49
CA ALA A 517 31.73 2.37 -9.47
C ALA A 517 31.37 1.04 -10.16
N VAL A 518 31.75 -0.07 -9.53
CA VAL A 518 31.40 -1.42 -9.96
C VAL A 518 31.03 -2.25 -8.73
N GLY A 519 29.91 -2.95 -8.79
CA GLY A 519 29.44 -3.77 -7.69
C GLY A 519 28.94 -5.15 -8.13
N ILE A 520 29.00 -6.07 -7.18
CA ILE A 520 28.39 -7.39 -7.26
C ILE A 520 27.56 -7.62 -6.00
N GLU A 521 26.35 -8.11 -6.17
CA GLU A 521 25.38 -8.33 -5.10
C GLU A 521 24.76 -9.71 -5.24
N LYS A 522 24.48 -10.33 -4.09
CA LYS A 522 23.62 -11.50 -4.02
C LYS A 522 22.56 -11.25 -2.94
N ARG A 523 21.30 -11.42 -3.32
CA ARG A 523 20.15 -11.22 -2.46
C ARG A 523 19.26 -12.46 -2.44
N GLN A 524 18.65 -12.71 -1.30
CA GLN A 524 17.63 -13.74 -1.12
C GLN A 524 16.46 -13.13 -0.37
N GLU A 525 15.27 -13.39 -0.84
CA GLU A 525 14.02 -13.01 -0.18
C GLU A 525 13.15 -14.26 0.00
N TYR A 526 12.52 -14.34 1.14
CA TYR A 526 11.64 -15.43 1.49
C TYR A 526 10.44 -14.89 2.23
N GLY A 527 9.26 -15.47 2.01
CA GLY A 527 8.04 -15.07 2.70
C GLY A 527 7.12 -16.25 2.96
N TYR A 528 6.27 -16.11 3.97
CA TYR A 528 5.22 -17.05 4.26
C TYR A 528 3.97 -16.34 4.76
N PHE A 529 2.82 -16.97 4.51
CA PHE A 529 1.54 -16.64 5.10
C PHE A 529 0.87 -17.94 5.58
N LYS A 530 0.37 -17.94 6.81
CA LYS A 530 -0.31 -19.07 7.41
C LYS A 530 -1.65 -18.57 7.98
N PRO A 531 -2.77 -18.79 7.28
CA PRO A 531 -4.09 -18.41 7.75
C PRO A 531 -4.52 -19.23 8.97
N ASP A 532 -5.45 -18.67 9.74
CA ASP A 532 -6.23 -19.40 10.75
C ASP A 532 -6.96 -20.58 10.11
N GLU A 533 -7.20 -21.63 10.89
CA GLU A 533 -7.87 -22.85 10.40
C GLU A 533 -9.26 -22.55 9.81
N PHE A 534 -10.03 -21.66 10.41
CA PHE A 534 -11.36 -21.32 9.91
C PHE A 534 -11.31 -20.46 8.64
N SER A 535 -10.32 -19.57 8.52
CA SER A 535 -10.05 -18.83 7.30
C SER A 535 -9.57 -19.76 6.19
N ALA A 536 -8.67 -20.71 6.50
CA ALA A 536 -8.17 -21.70 5.54
C ALA A 536 -9.28 -22.62 5.02
N GLU A 537 -10.27 -22.93 5.85
CA GLU A 537 -11.42 -23.76 5.46
C GLU A 537 -12.56 -22.95 4.82
N GLY A 538 -12.47 -21.62 4.75
CA GLY A 538 -13.51 -20.75 4.20
C GLY A 538 -14.81 -20.76 5.00
N LEU A 539 -14.73 -20.96 6.32
CA LEU A 539 -15.91 -21.08 7.20
C LEU A 539 -16.38 -19.73 7.72
N THR A 540 -15.64 -18.67 7.45
CA THR A 540 -15.94 -17.31 7.94
C THR A 540 -16.46 -16.41 6.84
N THR A 541 -17.11 -15.34 7.23
CA THR A 541 -17.58 -14.28 6.33
C THR A 541 -16.44 -13.51 5.66
N GLY A 542 -15.20 -13.67 6.11
CA GLY A 542 -14.00 -13.09 5.49
C GLY A 542 -13.51 -13.81 4.23
N GLY A 543 -14.13 -14.96 3.89
CA GLY A 543 -13.70 -15.77 2.75
C GLY A 543 -12.61 -16.80 3.11
N ALA A 544 -12.06 -17.44 2.09
CA ALA A 544 -11.01 -18.44 2.22
C ALA A 544 -9.65 -17.84 1.89
N SER A 545 -8.65 -18.20 2.68
CA SER A 545 -7.26 -17.82 2.47
C SER A 545 -6.39 -19.06 2.45
N SER A 546 -5.55 -19.22 1.44
CA SER A 546 -4.62 -20.35 1.35
C SER A 546 -3.26 -20.01 1.95
N PRO A 547 -2.56 -20.98 2.55
CA PRO A 547 -1.21 -20.75 3.01
C PRO A 547 -0.27 -20.50 1.82
N LEU A 548 0.65 -19.58 2.01
CA LEU A 548 1.69 -19.22 1.05
C LEU A 548 3.05 -19.48 1.66
N ARG A 549 3.99 -19.94 0.86
CA ARG A 549 5.38 -20.07 1.24
C ARG A 549 6.27 -20.13 0.01
N GLY A 550 7.25 -19.24 -0.06
CA GLY A 550 8.19 -19.22 -1.17
C GLY A 550 9.25 -18.18 -1.03
N GLY A 551 10.09 -18.05 -2.03
CA GLY A 551 11.16 -17.07 -2.07
C GLY A 551 11.87 -17.10 -3.40
N PHE A 552 12.82 -16.20 -3.57
CA PHE A 552 13.71 -16.15 -4.72
C PHE A 552 15.12 -15.75 -4.31
N SER A 553 16.07 -16.02 -5.20
CA SER A 553 17.41 -15.47 -5.10
C SER A 553 17.82 -14.78 -6.40
N VAL A 554 18.60 -13.71 -6.26
CA VAL A 554 19.15 -12.98 -7.40
C VAL A 554 20.63 -12.73 -7.21
N MET A 555 21.37 -12.83 -8.30
CA MET A 555 22.78 -12.41 -8.39
C MET A 555 22.90 -11.29 -9.41
N GLU A 556 23.54 -10.20 -9.01
CA GLU A 556 23.57 -8.97 -9.78
C GLU A 556 24.97 -8.42 -9.91
N VAL A 557 25.26 -7.83 -11.07
CA VAL A 557 26.51 -7.09 -11.34
C VAL A 557 26.10 -5.76 -11.96
N PHE A 558 26.63 -4.68 -11.42
CA PHE A 558 26.38 -3.34 -11.94
C PHE A 558 27.66 -2.52 -12.09
N GLY A 559 27.59 -1.51 -12.93
CA GLY A 559 28.66 -0.53 -13.09
C GLY A 559 28.12 0.83 -13.46
N GLU A 560 28.82 1.87 -13.00
CA GLU A 560 28.58 3.27 -13.26
C GLU A 560 29.88 3.94 -13.71
N TYR A 561 29.78 4.86 -14.67
CA TYR A 561 30.91 5.60 -15.16
C TYR A 561 30.55 7.04 -15.51
N LEU A 562 31.27 8.00 -14.91
CA LEU A 562 31.18 9.41 -15.22
C LEU A 562 32.24 9.76 -16.28
N MET A 563 31.81 10.29 -17.41
CA MET A 563 32.68 10.70 -18.50
C MET A 563 32.60 12.21 -18.71
N GLU A 564 33.64 12.92 -18.37
CA GLU A 564 33.84 14.32 -18.75
C GLU A 564 34.18 14.40 -20.25
N VAL A 565 33.18 14.77 -21.05
CA VAL A 565 33.35 14.92 -22.51
C VAL A 565 34.04 16.24 -22.85
N SER A 566 33.73 17.26 -22.08
CA SER A 566 34.34 18.62 -22.15
C SER A 566 34.18 19.31 -20.79
N ASP A 567 34.77 20.49 -20.63
CA ASP A 567 34.59 21.31 -19.43
C ASP A 567 33.11 21.64 -19.12
N ASP A 568 32.24 21.57 -20.14
CA ASP A 568 30.81 21.92 -20.03
C ASP A 568 29.87 20.71 -20.10
N LEU A 569 30.36 19.50 -20.44
CA LEU A 569 29.50 18.31 -20.65
C LEU A 569 30.05 17.10 -19.92
N THR A 570 29.26 16.60 -18.97
CA THR A 570 29.47 15.33 -18.31
C THR A 570 28.37 14.33 -18.71
N LEU A 571 28.77 13.12 -19.05
CA LEU A 571 27.87 12.00 -19.26
C LEU A 571 27.96 11.03 -18.09
N ASP A 572 26.82 10.60 -17.62
CA ASP A 572 26.64 9.57 -16.61
C ASP A 572 26.08 8.30 -17.27
N MET A 573 26.78 7.20 -17.16
CA MET A 573 26.40 5.94 -17.80
C MET A 573 26.39 4.83 -16.77
N SER A 574 25.33 4.09 -16.71
CA SER A 574 25.22 2.93 -15.81
C SER A 574 24.56 1.73 -16.49
N ALA A 575 24.92 0.54 -16.04
CA ALA A 575 24.31 -0.69 -16.50
C ALA A 575 24.27 -1.74 -15.38
N ARG A 576 23.24 -2.57 -15.38
CA ARG A 576 23.05 -3.68 -14.44
C ARG A 576 22.61 -4.94 -15.18
N TYR A 577 23.19 -6.05 -14.78
CA TYR A 577 22.77 -7.39 -15.15
C TYR A 577 22.29 -8.13 -13.91
N SER A 578 21.10 -8.67 -13.92
CA SER A 578 20.47 -9.41 -12.83
C SER A 578 20.07 -10.81 -13.31
N ASP A 579 20.34 -11.83 -12.49
CA ASP A 579 20.02 -13.25 -12.76
C ASP A 579 19.21 -13.78 -11.58
N TYR A 580 17.91 -13.91 -11.81
CA TYR A 580 16.92 -14.42 -10.85
C TYR A 580 16.70 -15.91 -11.09
N ASP A 581 16.62 -16.70 -10.03
CA ASP A 581 16.31 -18.12 -10.10
C ASP A 581 14.83 -18.41 -10.47
N THR A 582 13.96 -17.39 -10.41
CA THR A 582 12.53 -17.50 -10.73
C THR A 582 12.16 -17.00 -12.11
N VAL A 583 12.60 -15.80 -12.49
CA VAL A 583 12.18 -15.12 -13.73
C VAL A 583 13.31 -14.94 -14.75
N GLY A 584 14.49 -15.52 -14.48
CA GLY A 584 15.64 -15.45 -15.39
C GLY A 584 16.37 -14.13 -15.34
N THR A 585 16.87 -13.65 -16.49
CA THR A 585 17.85 -12.56 -16.54
C THR A 585 17.24 -11.27 -17.07
N THR A 586 17.64 -10.12 -16.47
CA THR A 586 17.34 -8.79 -16.99
C THR A 586 18.62 -7.99 -17.19
N THR A 587 18.59 -7.05 -18.14
CA THR A 587 19.71 -6.14 -18.40
C THR A 587 19.18 -4.72 -18.56
N ASN A 588 19.62 -3.83 -17.72
CA ASN A 588 19.17 -2.44 -17.70
C ASN A 588 20.35 -1.49 -17.92
N PHE A 589 20.09 -0.35 -18.55
CA PHE A 589 21.07 0.70 -18.77
C PHE A 589 20.45 2.09 -18.56
N LYS A 590 21.29 3.04 -18.22
CA LYS A 590 20.92 4.47 -18.11
C LYS A 590 22.05 5.33 -18.66
N VAL A 591 21.68 6.40 -19.35
CA VAL A 591 22.57 7.45 -19.79
C VAL A 591 22.00 8.78 -19.34
N GLY A 592 22.77 9.51 -18.55
CA GLY A 592 22.50 10.87 -18.13
C GLY A 592 23.46 11.84 -18.83
N ALA A 593 23.05 13.08 -18.98
CA ALA A 593 23.86 14.17 -19.49
C ALA A 593 23.63 15.41 -18.62
N ASP A 594 24.71 16.01 -18.18
CA ASP A 594 24.72 17.32 -17.55
C ASP A 594 25.54 18.29 -18.40
N TYR A 595 24.90 19.37 -18.84
CA TYR A 595 25.50 20.37 -19.71
C TYR A 595 25.43 21.75 -19.07
N VAL A 596 26.59 22.36 -18.82
CA VAL A 596 26.73 23.73 -18.32
C VAL A 596 26.42 24.72 -19.41
N LEU A 597 25.24 25.35 -19.40
CA LEU A 597 24.84 26.40 -20.35
C LEU A 597 25.51 27.75 -20.05
N ALA A 598 25.70 28.03 -18.75
CA ALA A 598 26.37 29.21 -18.20
C ALA A 598 26.80 28.86 -16.77
N ASP A 599 27.66 29.71 -16.17
CA ASP A 599 28.17 29.51 -14.81
C ASP A 599 27.07 29.21 -13.75
N ASN A 600 25.85 29.65 -14.02
CA ASN A 600 24.69 29.56 -13.15
C ASN A 600 23.47 28.85 -13.78
N MET A 601 23.66 28.16 -14.87
CA MET A 601 22.59 27.43 -15.59
C MET A 601 23.10 26.08 -16.13
N ARG A 602 22.40 25.02 -15.84
CA ARG A 602 22.68 23.68 -16.32
C ARG A 602 21.45 23.06 -16.97
N LEU A 603 21.66 22.34 -18.06
CA LEU A 603 20.66 21.47 -18.68
C LEU A 603 21.00 20.03 -18.32
N ARG A 604 20.05 19.34 -17.75
CA ARG A 604 20.16 17.91 -17.45
C ARG A 604 19.20 17.09 -18.28
N ALA A 605 19.59 15.87 -18.64
CA ALA A 605 18.71 14.92 -19.30
C ALA A 605 19.12 13.50 -18.93
N SER A 606 18.16 12.61 -18.82
CA SER A 606 18.38 11.19 -18.59
C SER A 606 17.47 10.32 -19.47
N TYR A 607 17.97 9.17 -19.86
CA TYR A 607 17.21 8.11 -20.50
C TYR A 607 17.72 6.77 -19.98
N GLY A 608 16.80 5.91 -19.56
CA GLY A 608 17.18 4.59 -19.04
C GLY A 608 16.04 3.59 -19.06
N THR A 609 16.41 2.33 -18.85
CA THR A 609 15.46 1.24 -18.62
C THR A 609 15.48 0.84 -17.15
N GLY A 610 14.36 0.33 -16.69
CA GLY A 610 14.22 -0.22 -15.35
C GLY A 610 13.41 -1.51 -15.38
N PHE A 611 13.28 -2.16 -14.24
CA PHE A 611 12.48 -3.36 -14.12
C PHE A 611 11.99 -3.57 -12.69
N ARG A 612 10.94 -4.39 -12.55
CA ARG A 612 10.50 -4.95 -11.28
C ARG A 612 10.31 -6.46 -11.44
N ALA A 613 11.00 -7.23 -10.62
CA ALA A 613 10.74 -8.65 -10.51
C ALA A 613 9.43 -8.90 -9.72
N PRO A 614 8.68 -9.96 -10.02
CA PRO A 614 7.55 -10.36 -9.20
C PRO A 614 8.00 -10.59 -7.74
N ASN A 615 7.23 -10.12 -6.79
CA ASN A 615 7.50 -10.33 -5.37
C ASN A 615 7.13 -11.76 -4.92
N VAL A 616 7.44 -12.10 -3.67
CA VAL A 616 7.20 -13.45 -3.14
C VAL A 616 5.72 -13.81 -3.15
N SER A 617 4.85 -12.84 -2.86
CA SER A 617 3.40 -13.05 -2.85
C SER A 617 2.85 -13.29 -4.25
N GLU A 618 3.23 -12.46 -5.24
CA GLU A 618 2.83 -12.61 -6.64
C GLU A 618 3.26 -13.96 -7.23
N LEU A 619 4.44 -14.46 -6.86
CA LEU A 619 4.97 -15.74 -7.34
C LEU A 619 4.32 -16.97 -6.69
N ASN A 620 3.80 -16.86 -5.47
CA ASN A 620 3.46 -18.01 -4.65
C ASN A 620 2.02 -18.02 -4.12
N THR A 621 1.18 -17.03 -4.47
CA THR A 621 -0.21 -17.02 -4.05
C THR A 621 -0.93 -18.26 -4.57
N VAL A 622 -1.35 -19.11 -3.67
CA VAL A 622 -2.32 -20.17 -3.95
C VAL A 622 -3.70 -19.52 -3.95
N ALA A 623 -4.73 -20.22 -4.41
CA ALA A 623 -6.07 -19.66 -4.48
C ALA A 623 -6.50 -18.97 -3.19
N SER A 624 -6.81 -17.70 -3.27
CA SER A 624 -7.31 -16.85 -2.20
C SER A 624 -8.52 -16.06 -2.70
N THR A 625 -9.36 -15.59 -1.78
CA THR A 625 -10.62 -14.96 -2.15
C THR A 625 -10.69 -13.50 -1.72
N THR A 626 -11.31 -12.69 -2.57
CA THR A 626 -11.66 -11.30 -2.27
C THR A 626 -13.08 -11.01 -2.75
N PHE A 627 -13.60 -9.85 -2.41
CA PHE A 627 -14.97 -9.46 -2.75
C PHE A 627 -14.95 -8.08 -3.42
N PRO A 628 -14.47 -7.98 -4.67
CA PRO A 628 -14.46 -6.72 -5.39
C PRO A 628 -15.88 -6.21 -5.58
N VAL A 629 -16.00 -4.91 -5.57
CA VAL A 629 -17.24 -4.23 -5.92
C VAL A 629 -17.34 -4.10 -7.42
N MET A 630 -18.40 -4.59 -8.03
CA MET A 630 -18.65 -4.49 -9.46
C MET A 630 -19.89 -3.64 -9.74
N ASP A 631 -19.80 -2.78 -10.75
CA ASP A 631 -20.93 -2.04 -11.31
C ASP A 631 -21.53 -2.82 -12.47
N MET A 632 -22.79 -3.22 -12.36
CA MET A 632 -23.48 -3.96 -13.41
C MET A 632 -23.98 -3.00 -14.51
N PRO A 633 -23.40 -2.99 -15.71
CA PRO A 633 -23.83 -2.09 -16.79
C PRO A 633 -25.29 -2.29 -17.24
N CYS A 634 -25.86 -3.46 -16.97
CA CYS A 634 -27.24 -3.77 -17.32
C CYS A 634 -28.26 -3.09 -16.40
N GLU A 635 -27.87 -2.65 -15.21
CA GLU A 635 -28.73 -1.91 -14.29
C GLU A 635 -29.07 -0.55 -14.88
N LEU A 636 -30.37 -0.20 -14.90
CA LEU A 636 -30.87 1.01 -15.59
C LEU A 636 -30.38 1.12 -17.05
N GLY A 637 -30.16 -0.01 -17.71
CA GLY A 637 -29.48 -0.08 -18.99
C GLY A 637 -30.15 0.71 -20.10
N ASP A 638 -31.49 0.87 -20.10
CA ASP A 638 -32.20 1.75 -21.01
C ASP A 638 -31.81 3.24 -20.82
N ARG A 639 -31.62 3.66 -19.59
CA ARG A 639 -31.20 5.03 -19.25
C ARG A 639 -29.72 5.24 -19.53
N ARG A 640 -28.87 4.27 -19.15
CA ARG A 640 -27.45 4.30 -19.46
C ARG A 640 -27.18 4.33 -20.95
N LEU A 641 -27.97 3.57 -21.74
CA LEU A 641 -27.91 3.62 -23.22
C LEU A 641 -28.34 5.00 -23.74
N ALA A 642 -29.44 5.55 -23.22
CA ALA A 642 -29.93 6.87 -23.64
C ALA A 642 -28.93 8.00 -23.29
N ALA A 643 -28.20 7.86 -22.18
CA ALA A 643 -27.13 8.76 -21.76
C ALA A 643 -25.78 8.52 -22.50
N GLY A 644 -25.70 7.47 -23.33
CA GLY A 644 -24.44 7.10 -23.98
C GLY A 644 -23.42 6.39 -23.05
N ALA A 645 -23.85 6.05 -21.86
CA ALA A 645 -23.02 5.44 -20.82
C ALA A 645 -22.70 3.96 -21.09
N ILE A 646 -23.51 3.28 -21.88
CA ILE A 646 -23.25 1.95 -22.40
C ILE A 646 -23.51 1.90 -23.91
N SER A 647 -22.84 0.99 -24.60
CA SER A 647 -23.07 0.78 -26.02
C SER A 647 -24.36 -0.01 -26.30
N GLN A 648 -24.85 0.08 -27.55
CA GLN A 648 -25.97 -0.74 -27.98
C GLN A 648 -25.67 -2.25 -27.84
N THR A 649 -24.42 -2.67 -28.08
CA THR A 649 -24.00 -4.05 -27.93
C THR A 649 -24.15 -4.54 -26.49
N VAL A 650 -23.71 -3.74 -25.51
CA VAL A 650 -23.88 -4.04 -24.09
C VAL A 650 -25.36 -4.18 -23.74
N TRP A 651 -26.18 -3.25 -24.20
CA TRP A 651 -27.63 -3.30 -23.99
C TRP A 651 -28.28 -4.54 -24.56
N ASP A 652 -27.98 -4.88 -25.84
CA ASP A 652 -28.50 -6.07 -26.51
C ASP A 652 -28.10 -7.35 -25.76
N ASN A 653 -26.86 -7.41 -25.26
CA ASN A 653 -26.38 -8.52 -24.46
C ASN A 653 -27.09 -8.59 -23.09
N CYS A 654 -27.31 -7.47 -22.42
CA CYS A 654 -28.11 -7.42 -21.18
C CYS A 654 -29.49 -8.03 -21.38
N GLN A 655 -30.16 -7.68 -22.50
CA GLN A 655 -31.47 -8.23 -22.85
C GLN A 655 -31.41 -9.73 -23.18
N ALA A 656 -30.40 -10.17 -23.93
CA ALA A 656 -30.19 -11.57 -24.28
C ALA A 656 -29.91 -12.44 -23.04
N LEU A 657 -29.17 -11.88 -22.06
CA LEU A 657 -28.85 -12.54 -20.80
C LEU A 657 -30.03 -12.52 -19.80
N GLY A 658 -31.12 -11.82 -20.11
CA GLY A 658 -32.33 -11.79 -19.30
C GLY A 658 -32.22 -10.95 -18.03
N PHE A 659 -31.27 -9.99 -17.98
CA PHE A 659 -31.24 -9.05 -16.87
C PHE A 659 -32.50 -8.17 -16.88
N ASP A 660 -33.17 -8.06 -15.72
CA ASP A 660 -34.30 -7.14 -15.56
C ASP A 660 -33.76 -5.72 -15.42
N THR A 661 -33.93 -4.95 -16.47
CA THR A 661 -33.41 -3.60 -16.63
C THR A 661 -34.37 -2.51 -16.13
N SER A 662 -35.56 -2.90 -15.68
CA SER A 662 -36.65 -1.95 -15.35
C SER A 662 -36.62 -1.46 -13.90
N ASP A 663 -35.84 -2.08 -13.02
CA ASP A 663 -35.95 -1.82 -11.58
C ASP A 663 -34.78 -0.98 -11.05
N ALA A 664 -35.01 0.31 -10.87
CA ALA A 664 -34.11 1.31 -10.34
C ALA A 664 -33.86 1.21 -8.82
N GLY A 665 -34.10 0.10 -8.20
CA GLY A 665 -34.07 0.04 -6.74
C GLY A 665 -33.68 -1.29 -6.13
N GLU A 666 -33.57 -2.32 -6.93
CA GLU A 666 -33.33 -3.66 -6.41
C GLU A 666 -31.86 -4.04 -6.32
N TYR A 667 -31.06 -3.50 -7.20
CA TYR A 667 -29.61 -3.72 -7.24
C TYR A 667 -28.93 -2.42 -6.79
N GLY A 668 -28.43 -2.39 -5.57
CA GLY A 668 -27.63 -1.24 -5.16
C GLY A 668 -26.37 -1.14 -6.00
N PHE A 669 -25.91 0.05 -6.33
CA PHE A 669 -24.82 0.41 -7.24
C PHE A 669 -23.49 -0.31 -7.05
N ALA A 670 -23.28 -1.01 -5.97
CA ALA A 670 -22.06 -1.68 -5.63
C ALA A 670 -22.36 -3.14 -5.31
N TRP A 671 -22.03 -4.02 -6.21
CA TRP A 671 -22.18 -5.45 -6.03
C TRP A 671 -20.84 -6.05 -5.62
N GLN A 672 -20.78 -6.74 -4.49
CA GLN A 672 -19.62 -7.55 -4.14
C GLN A 672 -19.77 -8.94 -4.76
N SER A 673 -18.87 -9.29 -5.65
CA SER A 673 -18.77 -10.62 -6.24
C SER A 673 -17.67 -11.42 -5.55
N TYR A 674 -17.80 -12.74 -5.52
CA TYR A 674 -16.73 -13.61 -5.13
C TYR A 674 -15.65 -13.62 -6.23
N HIS A 675 -14.43 -13.41 -5.84
CA HIS A 675 -13.29 -13.39 -6.74
C HIS A 675 -12.18 -14.24 -6.15
N GLU A 676 -11.90 -15.36 -6.79
CA GLU A 676 -10.76 -16.21 -6.51
C GLU A 676 -9.58 -15.78 -7.36
N TYR A 677 -8.43 -15.59 -6.75
CA TYR A 677 -7.20 -15.23 -7.44
C TYR A 677 -6.04 -16.13 -6.99
N TYR A 678 -5.08 -16.34 -7.89
CA TYR A 678 -3.94 -17.22 -7.69
C TYR A 678 -2.74 -16.76 -8.50
N ALA A 679 -1.53 -17.26 -8.20
CA ALA A 679 -0.34 -17.01 -9.01
C ALA A 679 -0.39 -17.85 -10.30
N GLU A 680 -0.27 -17.21 -11.45
CA GLU A 680 0.03 -17.90 -12.70
C GLU A 680 1.53 -18.21 -12.75
N GLY A 681 1.93 -19.46 -12.92
CA GLY A 681 3.32 -19.91 -12.69
C GLY A 681 4.40 -19.35 -13.63
N ASP A 682 4.08 -18.44 -14.56
CA ASP A 682 4.97 -17.93 -15.61
C ASP A 682 5.02 -16.39 -15.65
N LEU A 683 5.03 -15.70 -14.48
CA LEU A 683 5.16 -14.24 -14.44
C LEU A 683 6.52 -13.79 -15.00
N ALA A 684 6.48 -12.81 -15.91
CA ALA A 684 7.67 -12.08 -16.36
C ALA A 684 7.93 -10.84 -15.47
N PRO A 685 9.16 -10.34 -15.41
CA PRO A 685 9.43 -9.02 -14.81
C PRO A 685 8.67 -7.93 -15.56
N GLU A 686 8.24 -6.89 -14.84
CA GLU A 686 7.84 -5.64 -15.47
C GLU A 686 9.08 -4.95 -16.05
N GLU A 687 8.95 -4.33 -17.22
CA GLU A 687 10.00 -3.55 -17.86
C GLU A 687 9.58 -2.09 -17.93
N SER A 688 10.52 -1.15 -17.71
CA SER A 688 10.20 0.27 -17.81
C SER A 688 11.19 1.04 -18.67
N THR A 689 10.69 2.11 -19.26
CA THR A 689 11.45 3.14 -19.95
C THR A 689 11.22 4.50 -19.28
N ASN A 690 12.30 5.14 -18.86
CA ASN A 690 12.28 6.41 -18.15
C ASN A 690 13.01 7.48 -18.98
N PHE A 691 12.42 8.65 -19.10
CA PHE A 691 13.02 9.83 -19.72
C PHE A 691 12.78 11.05 -18.84
N ALA A 692 13.84 11.86 -18.64
CA ALA A 692 13.71 13.16 -18.01
C ALA A 692 14.57 14.20 -18.73
N ILE A 693 14.13 15.45 -18.76
CA ILE A 693 14.88 16.61 -19.24
C ILE A 693 14.52 17.84 -18.43
N GLY A 694 15.52 18.57 -17.96
CA GLY A 694 15.27 19.74 -17.13
C GLY A 694 16.37 20.79 -17.20
N ILE A 695 16.06 21.92 -16.60
CA ILE A 695 16.98 23.05 -16.45
C ILE A 695 17.09 23.38 -14.96
N VAL A 696 18.32 23.55 -14.51
CA VAL A 696 18.65 23.99 -13.15
C VAL A 696 19.30 25.36 -13.23
N MET A 697 18.87 26.27 -12.39
CA MET A 697 19.30 27.67 -12.38
C MET A 697 19.65 28.08 -10.96
N GLN A 698 20.77 28.75 -10.80
CA GLN A 698 21.21 29.35 -9.53
C GLN A 698 21.58 30.82 -9.78
N ASP A 699 21.11 31.73 -8.95
CA ASP A 699 21.44 33.15 -9.02
C ASP A 699 21.12 33.84 -10.38
N VAL A 700 20.19 33.31 -11.18
CA VAL A 700 19.92 33.80 -12.53
C VAL A 700 19.13 35.10 -12.53
N LEU A 701 18.12 35.26 -11.69
CA LEU A 701 17.22 36.44 -11.62
C LEU A 701 17.40 37.22 -10.32
N ILE A 702 17.69 36.53 -9.25
CA ILE A 702 17.81 37.07 -7.90
C ILE A 702 18.94 36.30 -7.23
N ASP A 703 19.90 36.98 -6.61
CA ASP A 703 21.00 36.36 -5.88
C ASP A 703 20.44 35.41 -4.80
N GLY A 704 20.97 34.19 -4.72
CA GLY A 704 20.55 33.13 -3.80
C GLY A 704 19.25 32.40 -4.19
N LEU A 705 18.68 32.67 -5.36
CA LEU A 705 17.55 31.91 -5.89
C LEU A 705 18.05 30.65 -6.60
N GLN A 706 17.58 29.50 -6.14
CA GLN A 706 17.71 28.20 -6.82
C GLN A 706 16.39 27.85 -7.48
N ALA A 707 16.42 27.36 -8.71
CA ALA A 707 15.23 26.98 -9.44
C ALA A 707 15.49 25.77 -10.33
N SER A 708 14.53 24.86 -10.42
CA SER A 708 14.53 23.80 -11.43
C SER A 708 13.17 23.62 -12.07
N VAL A 709 13.18 23.19 -13.34
CA VAL A 709 12.01 22.75 -14.08
C VAL A 709 12.40 21.50 -14.84
N ASP A 710 11.70 20.38 -14.56
CA ASP A 710 12.00 19.08 -15.12
C ASP A 710 10.74 18.47 -15.73
N TYR A 711 10.79 18.11 -17.01
CA TYR A 711 9.82 17.23 -17.63
C TYR A 711 10.27 15.79 -17.45
N TRP A 712 9.36 14.89 -17.14
CA TRP A 712 9.60 13.48 -16.96
C TRP A 712 8.51 12.64 -17.65
N SER A 713 8.87 11.41 -18.06
CA SER A 713 7.97 10.42 -18.65
C SER A 713 8.45 9.02 -18.26
N ILE A 714 7.52 8.20 -17.81
CA ILE A 714 7.75 6.80 -17.41
C ILE A 714 6.70 5.93 -18.10
N GLU A 715 7.15 4.87 -18.74
CA GLU A 715 6.30 3.84 -19.34
C GLU A 715 6.71 2.48 -18.76
N ILE A 716 5.74 1.66 -18.35
CA ILE A 716 5.95 0.35 -17.73
C ILE A 716 5.14 -0.66 -18.54
N ASP A 717 5.83 -1.59 -19.16
CA ASP A 717 5.24 -2.72 -19.87
C ASP A 717 5.17 -3.96 -18.97
N ASP A 718 4.31 -4.90 -19.35
CA ASP A 718 4.12 -6.18 -18.64
C ASP A 718 3.79 -6.02 -17.16
N VAL A 719 2.97 -5.03 -16.82
CA VAL A 719 2.56 -4.71 -15.44
C VAL A 719 1.96 -5.93 -14.75
N ILE A 720 2.53 -6.32 -13.61
CA ILE A 720 2.02 -7.42 -12.79
C ILE A 720 0.87 -6.90 -11.94
N ALA A 721 -0.33 -7.38 -12.22
CA ALA A 721 -1.54 -6.98 -11.54
C ALA A 721 -2.60 -8.09 -11.56
N LEU A 722 -3.60 -7.96 -10.68
CA LEU A 722 -4.86 -8.69 -10.83
C LEU A 722 -5.75 -7.93 -11.83
N PRO A 723 -6.37 -8.62 -12.77
CA PRO A 723 -7.34 -7.99 -13.67
C PRO A 723 -8.48 -7.34 -12.88
N ILE A 724 -8.85 -6.12 -13.24
CA ILE A 724 -9.90 -5.37 -12.55
C ILE A 724 -11.27 -5.98 -12.90
N ALA A 725 -11.99 -6.48 -11.89
CA ALA A 725 -13.26 -7.18 -12.04
C ALA A 725 -14.30 -6.39 -12.85
N ASN A 726 -14.39 -5.07 -12.64
CA ASN A 726 -15.28 -4.20 -13.42
C ASN A 726 -14.92 -4.16 -14.91
N LEU A 727 -13.64 -4.12 -15.24
CA LEU A 727 -13.19 -4.09 -16.63
C LEU A 727 -13.45 -5.44 -17.32
N ILE A 728 -13.24 -6.55 -16.61
CA ILE A 728 -13.60 -7.89 -17.09
C ILE A 728 -15.09 -7.96 -17.43
N LEU A 729 -15.95 -7.48 -16.53
CA LEU A 729 -17.39 -7.48 -16.73
C LEU A 729 -17.81 -6.61 -17.92
N GLN A 730 -17.26 -5.43 -18.04
CA GLN A 730 -17.56 -4.50 -19.14
C GLN A 730 -17.10 -5.05 -20.48
N ASP A 731 -15.88 -5.63 -20.54
CA ASP A 731 -15.33 -6.22 -21.75
C ASP A 731 -16.14 -7.44 -22.16
N CYS A 732 -16.52 -8.31 -21.23
CA CYS A 732 -17.38 -9.45 -21.50
C CYS A 732 -18.74 -9.00 -22.07
N LEU A 733 -19.41 -8.05 -21.43
CA LEU A 733 -20.69 -7.52 -21.93
C LEU A 733 -20.57 -6.75 -23.24
N SER A 734 -19.36 -6.32 -23.61
CA SER A 734 -19.10 -5.69 -24.91
C SER A 734 -18.87 -6.68 -26.06
N THR A 735 -18.77 -7.97 -25.75
CA THR A 735 -18.60 -9.03 -26.76
C THR A 735 -19.85 -9.16 -27.61
N PRO A 736 -19.79 -8.96 -28.95
CA PRO A 736 -21.00 -9.00 -29.78
C PRO A 736 -21.69 -10.36 -29.78
N GLY A 737 -23.00 -10.37 -29.51
CA GLY A 737 -23.85 -11.55 -29.66
C GLY A 737 -23.61 -12.61 -28.57
N LEU A 738 -23.42 -12.20 -27.33
CA LEU A 738 -23.39 -13.11 -26.20
C LEU A 738 -24.65 -14.00 -26.18
N ASP A 739 -24.42 -15.28 -26.04
CA ASP A 739 -25.45 -16.30 -25.96
C ASP A 739 -25.26 -17.15 -24.70
N PRO A 740 -26.19 -17.13 -23.73
CA PRO A 740 -26.11 -17.94 -22.53
C PRO A 740 -25.96 -19.43 -22.82
N ALA A 741 -26.54 -19.92 -23.96
CA ALA A 741 -26.45 -21.33 -24.34
C ALA A 741 -25.10 -21.72 -24.96
N ASN A 742 -24.31 -20.75 -25.38
CA ASN A 742 -22.97 -20.93 -25.97
C ASN A 742 -21.99 -19.92 -25.36
N TRP A 743 -21.84 -19.98 -24.03
CA TRP A 743 -20.96 -19.07 -23.28
C TRP A 743 -19.52 -19.12 -23.79
N PRO A 744 -18.85 -17.98 -23.98
CA PRO A 744 -17.47 -17.96 -24.44
C PRO A 744 -16.52 -18.72 -23.51
N THR A 745 -15.63 -19.52 -24.07
CA THR A 745 -14.61 -20.29 -23.36
C THR A 745 -13.23 -19.61 -23.41
N SER A 746 -13.15 -18.39 -23.91
CA SER A 746 -11.93 -17.58 -23.99
C SER A 746 -12.28 -16.10 -23.86
N GLY A 747 -11.30 -15.26 -23.55
CA GLY A 747 -11.46 -13.85 -23.30
C GLY A 747 -12.10 -13.58 -21.92
N SER A 748 -12.50 -12.35 -21.68
CA SER A 748 -13.02 -11.88 -20.39
C SER A 748 -14.21 -12.68 -19.86
N CYS A 749 -15.11 -13.12 -20.76
CA CYS A 749 -16.26 -13.91 -20.34
C CYS A 749 -15.91 -15.29 -19.78
N SER A 750 -14.78 -15.86 -20.20
CA SER A 750 -14.33 -17.17 -19.70
C SER A 750 -13.80 -17.16 -18.27
N LEU A 751 -13.55 -15.98 -17.73
CA LEU A 751 -13.11 -15.79 -16.34
C LEU A 751 -14.25 -15.87 -15.32
N PHE A 752 -15.50 -15.83 -15.79
CA PHE A 752 -16.67 -16.06 -14.92
C PHE A 752 -16.87 -17.55 -14.70
N LEU A 753 -16.97 -17.95 -13.44
CA LEU A 753 -17.16 -19.34 -13.06
C LEU A 753 -18.50 -19.88 -13.58
N ASP A 754 -18.45 -20.98 -14.32
CA ASP A 754 -19.63 -21.67 -14.83
C ASP A 754 -20.14 -22.72 -13.81
N TYR A 755 -21.16 -22.36 -13.06
CA TYR A 755 -21.84 -23.30 -12.16
C TYR A 755 -22.90 -24.17 -12.85
N GLY A 756 -22.87 -24.27 -14.19
CA GLY A 756 -23.89 -25.00 -14.96
C GLY A 756 -25.22 -24.25 -15.02
N LEU A 757 -25.21 -22.97 -14.83
CA LEU A 757 -26.38 -22.08 -14.90
C LEU A 757 -26.66 -21.72 -16.35
N SER A 758 -27.93 -21.37 -16.64
CA SER A 758 -28.33 -20.90 -17.97
C SER A 758 -27.70 -19.55 -18.34
N ASN A 759 -27.11 -18.84 -17.41
CA ASN A 759 -26.40 -17.57 -17.59
C ASN A 759 -25.30 -17.44 -16.52
N PRO A 760 -24.03 -17.63 -16.85
CA PRO A 760 -22.89 -17.50 -15.90
C PRO A 760 -22.73 -16.12 -15.28
N LEU A 761 -23.20 -15.04 -15.95
CA LEU A 761 -23.20 -13.69 -15.37
C LEU A 761 -24.38 -13.44 -14.43
N SER A 762 -25.31 -14.36 -14.33
CA SER A 762 -26.51 -14.16 -13.53
C SER A 762 -26.72 -15.28 -12.53
N TYR A 763 -25.96 -15.23 -11.47
CA TYR A 763 -26.34 -15.96 -10.27
C TYR A 763 -27.29 -15.09 -9.46
N TYR A 764 -28.60 -15.39 -9.48
CA TYR A 764 -29.66 -14.57 -8.88
C TYR A 764 -29.81 -13.12 -9.41
N GLY A 765 -29.47 -12.87 -10.70
CA GLY A 765 -29.54 -11.53 -11.27
C GLY A 765 -28.28 -10.67 -10.98
N TYR A 766 -27.21 -11.28 -10.49
CA TYR A 766 -25.96 -10.63 -10.14
C TYR A 766 -24.82 -11.04 -11.06
N PRO A 767 -23.75 -10.23 -11.19
CA PRO A 767 -22.54 -10.67 -11.84
C PRO A 767 -22.05 -11.97 -11.22
N GLY A 768 -21.64 -12.93 -12.07
CA GLY A 768 -21.12 -14.21 -11.64
C GLY A 768 -19.81 -14.06 -10.86
N ASP A 769 -19.43 -15.11 -10.19
CA ASP A 769 -18.14 -15.18 -9.51
C ASP A 769 -16.99 -15.25 -10.52
N LEU A 770 -15.86 -14.68 -10.17
CA LEU A 770 -14.67 -14.57 -11.00
C LEU A 770 -13.54 -15.48 -10.51
N GLU A 771 -12.76 -15.99 -11.44
CA GLU A 771 -11.48 -16.63 -11.18
C GLU A 771 -10.41 -16.01 -12.08
N THR A 772 -9.38 -15.38 -11.47
CA THR A 772 -8.34 -14.71 -12.24
C THR A 772 -6.95 -14.96 -11.67
N PRO A 773 -5.95 -15.17 -12.56
CA PRO A 773 -4.56 -15.20 -12.11
C PRO A 773 -3.98 -13.80 -11.91
N TRP A 774 -2.98 -13.71 -11.05
CA TRP A 774 -1.94 -12.69 -11.17
C TRP A 774 -1.25 -12.87 -12.52
N GLY A 775 -1.10 -11.80 -13.26
CA GLY A 775 -0.51 -11.88 -14.59
C GLY A 775 0.14 -10.58 -15.02
N ASN A 776 0.89 -10.60 -16.11
CA ASN A 776 1.37 -9.42 -16.80
C ASN A 776 0.21 -8.82 -17.60
N GLN A 777 -0.44 -7.78 -17.06
CA GLN A 777 -1.79 -7.36 -17.45
C GLN A 777 -1.87 -6.12 -18.34
N GLY A 778 -0.75 -5.53 -18.72
CA GLY A 778 -0.81 -4.37 -19.62
C GLY A 778 0.30 -3.35 -19.42
N THR A 779 0.02 -2.10 -19.76
CA THR A 779 1.00 -1.01 -19.74
C THR A 779 0.50 0.13 -18.84
N PHE A 780 1.39 0.68 -18.00
CA PHE A 780 1.16 1.92 -17.28
C PHE A 780 2.10 2.99 -17.82
N SER A 781 1.58 4.19 -18.06
CA SER A 781 2.40 5.32 -18.44
C SER A 781 2.02 6.57 -17.66
N SER A 782 3.01 7.39 -17.34
CA SER A 782 2.80 8.67 -16.67
C SER A 782 3.83 9.68 -17.13
N ASP A 783 3.38 10.92 -17.35
CA ASP A 783 4.28 12.02 -17.66
C ASP A 783 3.84 13.32 -16.96
N GLY A 784 4.79 14.24 -16.78
CA GLY A 784 4.50 15.47 -16.08
C GLY A 784 5.66 16.43 -15.99
N ILE A 785 5.47 17.48 -15.20
CA ILE A 785 6.44 18.54 -14.96
C ILE A 785 6.61 18.75 -13.47
N ASP A 786 7.85 18.71 -13.01
CA ASP A 786 8.24 19.12 -11.66
C ASP A 786 8.84 20.52 -11.69
N ILE A 787 8.48 21.37 -10.74
CA ILE A 787 9.01 22.72 -10.55
C ILE A 787 9.45 22.88 -9.10
N ALA A 788 10.70 23.26 -8.88
CA ALA A 788 11.21 23.60 -7.56
C ALA A 788 11.86 24.99 -7.55
N LEU A 789 11.56 25.76 -6.52
CA LEU A 789 12.17 27.05 -6.26
C LEU A 789 12.54 27.13 -4.79
N ALA A 790 13.75 27.56 -4.49
CA ALA A 790 14.21 27.79 -3.13
C ALA A 790 15.01 29.09 -3.02
N LYS A 791 14.76 29.84 -1.98
CA LYS A 791 15.55 31.03 -1.64
C LYS A 791 15.59 31.24 -0.13
N SER A 792 16.77 31.44 0.40
CA SER A 792 16.97 31.90 1.75
C SER A 792 17.89 33.12 1.79
N GLY A 793 17.89 33.82 2.89
CA GLY A 793 18.77 34.97 3.06
C GLY A 793 18.61 35.72 4.38
N ASP A 794 19.57 36.56 4.67
CA ASP A 794 19.55 37.38 5.86
C ASP A 794 18.57 38.57 5.70
N LEU A 795 17.79 38.81 6.74
CA LEU A 795 16.82 39.90 6.80
C LEU A 795 16.98 40.68 8.13
N ASN A 796 17.82 41.69 8.11
CA ASN A 796 18.08 42.51 9.30
C ASN A 796 16.94 43.51 9.60
N MET A 797 15.78 43.00 10.05
CA MET A 797 14.60 43.78 10.38
C MET A 797 14.16 43.61 11.85
N GLY A 798 14.84 44.28 12.76
CA GLY A 798 14.50 44.26 14.19
C GLY A 798 14.76 42.89 14.83
N MET A 799 13.71 42.14 15.11
CA MET A 799 13.83 40.80 15.71
C MET A 799 13.97 39.68 14.65
N ILE A 800 13.88 40.02 13.37
CA ILE A 800 13.99 39.05 12.26
C ILE A 800 15.43 39.11 11.74
N SER A 801 16.10 37.95 11.72
CA SER A 801 17.47 37.81 11.23
C SER A 801 17.55 37.12 9.86
N GLY A 802 16.56 36.30 9.49
CA GLY A 802 16.59 35.60 8.23
C GLY A 802 15.20 35.21 7.69
N TYR A 803 15.15 34.81 6.47
CA TYR A 803 13.94 34.29 5.81
C TYR A 803 14.27 33.11 4.88
N SER A 804 13.27 32.27 4.65
CA SER A 804 13.29 31.23 3.61
C SER A 804 11.98 31.20 2.85
N VAL A 805 12.07 30.92 1.54
CA VAL A 805 10.91 30.73 0.65
C VAL A 805 11.18 29.47 -0.16
N GLY A 806 10.28 28.50 -0.11
CA GLY A 806 10.31 27.31 -0.91
C GLY A 806 9.02 27.16 -1.72
N PHE A 807 9.11 26.68 -2.93
CA PHE A 807 7.97 26.28 -3.76
C PHE A 807 8.32 25.00 -4.46
N ASP A 808 7.54 23.94 -4.25
CA ASP A 808 7.66 22.65 -4.93
C ASP A 808 6.31 22.30 -5.54
N ALA A 809 6.29 21.91 -6.81
CA ALA A 809 5.07 21.61 -7.53
C ALA A 809 5.30 20.43 -8.49
N THR A 810 4.30 19.57 -8.61
CA THR A 810 4.21 18.52 -9.62
C THR A 810 2.90 18.69 -10.38
N MET A 811 2.99 18.74 -11.69
CA MET A 811 1.87 18.74 -12.62
C MET A 811 1.91 17.44 -13.42
N HIS A 812 0.86 16.63 -13.31
CA HIS A 812 0.67 15.43 -14.12
C HIS A 812 -0.03 15.83 -15.43
N ASN A 813 0.57 15.48 -16.57
CA ASN A 813 -0.06 15.69 -17.88
C ASN A 813 -0.93 14.47 -18.26
N SER A 814 -0.42 13.27 -18.00
CA SER A 814 -1.16 12.02 -18.20
C SER A 814 -0.77 10.98 -17.13
N TYR A 815 -1.69 10.10 -16.84
CA TYR A 815 -1.48 8.85 -16.11
C TYR A 815 -2.40 7.80 -16.70
N GLU A 816 -1.90 7.04 -17.65
CA GLU A 816 -2.67 6.05 -18.40
C GLU A 816 -2.39 4.65 -17.87
N GLN A 817 -3.44 3.88 -17.64
CA GLN A 817 -3.37 2.44 -17.38
C GLN A 817 -4.12 1.72 -18.48
N GLU A 818 -3.43 0.89 -19.24
CA GLU A 818 -4.01 0.02 -20.24
C GLU A 818 -3.92 -1.44 -19.75
N PHE A 819 -5.07 -2.07 -19.56
CA PHE A 819 -5.16 -3.45 -19.11
C PHE A 819 -5.52 -4.39 -20.26
N THR A 820 -5.19 -5.65 -20.11
CA THR A 820 -5.54 -6.73 -21.06
C THR A 820 -7.05 -6.78 -21.33
N TYR A 821 -7.85 -6.48 -20.29
CA TYR A 821 -9.31 -6.39 -20.41
C TYR A 821 -9.75 -4.96 -20.11
N GLY A 822 -10.66 -4.43 -20.93
CA GLY A 822 -11.30 -3.12 -20.73
C GLY A 822 -10.59 -1.92 -21.34
N GLY A 823 -9.41 -2.11 -21.96
CA GLY A 823 -8.70 -1.03 -22.65
C GLY A 823 -7.98 -0.04 -21.74
N GLY A 824 -7.55 1.08 -22.32
CA GLY A 824 -6.78 2.13 -21.65
C GLY A 824 -7.65 3.25 -21.07
N ARG A 825 -7.14 3.89 -20.01
CA ARG A 825 -7.78 5.01 -19.36
C ARG A 825 -6.74 5.95 -18.75
N ASP A 826 -6.95 7.26 -18.92
CA ASP A 826 -6.23 8.30 -18.20
C ASP A 826 -6.93 8.60 -16.86
N TYR A 827 -6.15 8.59 -15.78
CA TYR A 827 -6.62 8.81 -14.40
C TYR A 827 -6.31 10.22 -13.88
N VAL A 828 -5.62 11.09 -14.64
CA VAL A 828 -5.34 12.45 -14.18
C VAL A 828 -6.63 13.21 -13.91
N GLY A 829 -6.69 13.92 -12.80
CA GLY A 829 -7.89 14.60 -12.31
C GLY A 829 -8.91 13.67 -11.68
N THR A 830 -8.54 12.43 -11.33
CA THR A 830 -9.50 11.46 -10.80
C THR A 830 -9.11 10.93 -9.43
N ALA A 831 -10.10 10.39 -8.73
CA ALA A 831 -9.93 9.60 -7.52
C ALA A 831 -10.49 8.20 -7.75
N ASP A 832 -9.69 7.17 -7.50
CA ASP A 832 -10.07 5.76 -7.64
C ASP A 832 -9.93 5.03 -6.30
N GLY A 833 -11.04 4.91 -5.59
CA GLY A 833 -11.07 4.25 -4.29
C GLY A 833 -10.15 4.92 -3.26
N PHE A 834 -8.97 4.37 -3.06
CA PHE A 834 -7.95 4.88 -2.13
C PHE A 834 -6.84 5.68 -2.81
N ALA A 835 -6.80 5.69 -4.13
CA ALA A 835 -5.80 6.42 -4.92
C ALA A 835 -6.37 7.73 -5.43
N VAL A 836 -5.54 8.78 -5.44
CA VAL A 836 -5.92 10.11 -5.95
C VAL A 836 -4.83 10.62 -6.87
N TYR A 837 -5.22 11.03 -8.08
CA TYR A 837 -4.33 11.47 -9.16
C TYR A 837 -4.61 12.93 -9.57
N PRO A 838 -4.35 13.91 -8.71
CA PRO A 838 -4.63 15.31 -9.02
C PRO A 838 -3.74 15.80 -10.16
N GLU A 839 -4.29 16.66 -11.04
CA GLU A 839 -3.53 17.29 -12.13
C GLU A 839 -2.38 18.15 -11.60
N LEU A 840 -2.61 18.91 -10.51
CA LEU A 840 -1.61 19.79 -9.93
C LEU A 840 -1.56 19.66 -8.41
N ARG A 841 -0.36 19.46 -7.89
CA ARG A 841 -0.07 19.63 -6.46
C ARG A 841 1.08 20.60 -6.27
N TYR A 842 0.99 21.43 -5.24
CA TYR A 842 2.13 22.24 -4.83
C TYR A 842 2.16 22.52 -3.35
N VAL A 843 3.36 22.82 -2.84
CA VAL A 843 3.62 23.33 -1.51
C VAL A 843 4.39 24.65 -1.63
N LEU A 844 3.87 25.70 -1.02
CA LEU A 844 4.56 26.97 -0.82
C LEU A 844 4.94 27.08 0.65
N SER A 845 6.24 27.07 0.93
CA SER A 845 6.81 27.18 2.28
C SER A 845 7.39 28.57 2.50
N LEU A 846 7.05 29.21 3.59
CA LEU A 846 7.57 30.49 4.02
C LEU A 846 8.14 30.36 5.42
N GLY A 847 9.40 30.70 5.61
CA GLY A 847 10.08 30.67 6.90
C GLY A 847 10.58 32.07 7.29
N VAL A 848 10.55 32.36 8.57
CA VAL A 848 11.17 33.55 9.16
C VAL A 848 11.84 33.13 10.47
N ASN A 849 13.09 33.51 10.64
CA ASN A 849 13.85 33.22 11.85
C ASN A 849 14.39 34.49 12.52
N GLY A 850 14.68 34.40 13.80
CA GLY A 850 15.29 35.42 14.61
C GLY A 850 16.19 34.80 15.69
N ASP A 851 16.75 35.60 16.57
CA ASP A 851 17.59 35.13 17.65
C ASP A 851 16.77 34.26 18.64
N GLY A 852 16.98 32.94 18.58
CA GLY A 852 16.33 31.96 19.47
C GLY A 852 14.86 31.62 19.13
N TRP A 853 14.36 31.96 17.92
CA TRP A 853 13.03 31.58 17.47
C TRP A 853 12.98 31.40 15.91
N ASN A 854 12.11 30.54 15.48
CA ASN A 854 11.72 30.42 14.08
C ASN A 854 10.20 30.21 13.96
N THR A 855 9.67 30.51 12.80
CA THR A 855 8.27 30.23 12.44
C THR A 855 8.19 29.93 10.96
N SER A 856 7.33 28.99 10.59
CA SER A 856 7.10 28.60 9.21
C SER A 856 5.60 28.50 8.90
N TRP A 857 5.26 28.69 7.63
CA TRP A 857 3.92 28.53 7.08
C TRP A 857 4.02 27.72 5.80
N ASN A 858 3.23 26.66 5.72
CA ASN A 858 3.13 25.81 4.53
C ASN A 858 1.72 25.92 3.96
N LEU A 859 1.62 26.43 2.73
CA LEU A 859 0.40 26.41 1.95
C LEU A 859 0.47 25.20 1.00
N ARG A 860 -0.43 24.25 1.20
CA ARG A 860 -0.54 23.04 0.41
C ARG A 860 -1.76 23.14 -0.49
N HIS A 861 -1.60 22.75 -1.75
CA HIS A 861 -2.67 22.71 -2.73
C HIS A 861 -2.69 21.37 -3.46
N SER A 862 -3.88 20.86 -3.67
CA SER A 862 -4.18 19.75 -4.58
C SER A 862 -5.37 20.20 -5.43
N SER A 863 -5.28 20.01 -6.75
CA SER A 863 -6.43 20.25 -7.62
C SER A 863 -7.57 19.28 -7.26
N GLU A 864 -8.77 19.64 -7.68
CA GLU A 864 -9.93 18.77 -7.55
C GLU A 864 -9.73 17.46 -8.33
N SER A 865 -10.36 16.40 -7.86
CA SER A 865 -10.35 15.08 -8.49
C SER A 865 -11.76 14.52 -8.47
N ASP A 866 -12.20 14.00 -9.61
CA ASP A 866 -13.50 13.38 -9.79
C ASP A 866 -13.48 11.90 -9.37
N ASP A 867 -14.52 11.43 -8.69
CA ASP A 867 -14.67 10.02 -8.35
C ASP A 867 -15.02 9.20 -9.60
N VAL A 868 -14.06 8.48 -10.13
CA VAL A 868 -14.18 7.68 -11.36
C VAL A 868 -14.48 6.22 -11.09
N TRP A 869 -14.20 5.77 -9.88
CA TRP A 869 -14.24 4.34 -9.53
C TRP A 869 -15.62 3.71 -9.72
N ARG A 870 -16.65 4.50 -9.55
CA ARG A 870 -18.04 4.00 -9.56
C ARG A 870 -18.78 4.22 -10.85
N HIS A 871 -18.23 5.03 -11.75
CA HIS A 871 -18.87 5.41 -13.01
C HIS A 871 -17.89 5.52 -14.16
N PRO A 872 -17.30 4.39 -14.63
CA PRO A 872 -16.52 4.41 -15.85
C PRO A 872 -17.28 4.95 -17.06
N SER A 873 -18.62 4.96 -16.98
CA SER A 873 -19.51 5.54 -17.99
C SER A 873 -19.75 7.05 -17.84
N VAL A 874 -19.34 7.67 -16.74
CA VAL A 874 -19.50 9.12 -16.50
C VAL A 874 -18.41 9.93 -17.18
N THR A 875 -17.33 9.30 -17.59
CA THR A 875 -16.23 9.96 -18.31
C THR A 875 -16.47 10.22 -19.79
N SER A 876 -17.66 9.90 -20.35
CA SER A 876 -18.03 10.51 -21.61
C SER A 876 -18.40 11.96 -21.34
N ASP A 877 -17.79 12.90 -22.05
CA ASP A 877 -18.04 14.36 -22.00
C ASP A 877 -19.51 14.79 -21.92
N ALA A 878 -20.43 13.86 -22.18
CA ALA A 878 -21.88 14.08 -22.16
C ALA A 878 -22.48 14.12 -20.74
N VAL A 879 -21.77 13.66 -19.70
CA VAL A 879 -22.26 13.70 -18.32
C VAL A 879 -21.59 14.80 -17.51
N ALA A 880 -20.40 15.22 -17.89
CA ALA A 880 -19.73 16.40 -17.32
C ALA A 880 -20.47 17.73 -17.66
N GLU A 881 -21.35 17.72 -18.66
CA GLU A 881 -22.17 18.88 -19.06
C GLU A 881 -23.64 18.80 -18.54
N ALA A 882 -24.05 17.71 -17.93
CA ALA A 882 -25.40 17.56 -17.36
C ALA A 882 -25.39 17.66 -15.82
#